data_6f9c7a07479592ab0a48e162895033b5
#
_entry.id   6f9c7a07479592ab0a48e162895033b5
#
_cell.length_a   1.000
_cell.length_b   1.000
_cell.length_c   1.000
_cell.angle_alpha   90.00
_cell.angle_beta   90.00
_cell.angle_gamma   90.00
#
_symmetry.space_group_name_H-M   'P 1'
#
loop_
_entity.id
_entity.type
_entity.pdbx_description
1 polymer ?
#
loop_
_entity_poly.entity_id
_entity_poly.type
_entity_poly.pdbx_seq_one_letter_code
_entity_poly.pdbx_strand_id
1 'polypeptide(L)'
;MNNPIRHLAAAAVIAAAAAAPASPQDAAARDSTYDSPGLEALIADAARINALVPERLLAYRARVESEMALALTDSAGRERTTQIEQIASEVRWRAPYRYDQRVVGYRSQAIGPTFSLMSMFGGWTTPTLYGNRLQLGVTPPGAAAGRAREPGRGLTIHPLAPTRATYYTFTGADTVVVLFSRGRRIHVVSVRVTPRPDAPGDAILFTGDMQLDADRKQIVRLRGRTVEIRGGRPVLATGRGFPGTSGASFIELVNAEVDGEFWLPAYQRTEFHARFALLGGLRAIVRIVSRFDNYRTNDSSWTGPESSGAAHHLTFASSDSLSSFAGWRWPIGHASTDVEYADFEDVTPDAWTAGRTSGVRFRPETLGDVFRFNRIEGVYTGVALRSDFGEGDSALIVRGSLGWAWAEQVARGSLTAERRRGVWGGGIRAHRSLAHTNDFQFPLSWGATVSALLGSTDNYDYLDRRGVSAFVTRSLGVKRRSFARLEVGPGSDRAVQQNVAKGLFVEGDGFRPNRGIRPGSYVRSIASLELNPHVSGIFVDRGVGARVQYERADGDLRWQRLEARTAVRRELGPLQLYARGDAGALLGTPVPQALFEIGSGEGLSSYGYKEFAGDRAVMLRAVAGYTFPVLRAPVRVSGGLFVPGLAPGVAAGIHTAWTDISGPDAQQAVLELGSTVDDQGLLGPVSRATDGVRGSAELLATFFSGALAVGITRPIDRAGPWKFTARVGQGF
;
A
#
# COMPACT_ATOMS: atom_id res chain seq x y z
N MET A 1 33.49 16.01 59.15
CA MET A 1 33.71 14.79 59.95
C MET A 1 33.10 13.63 59.23
N ASN A 2 33.95 12.69 58.85
CA ASN A 2 33.70 11.28 58.52
C ASN A 2 32.79 10.87 57.39
N ASN A 3 33.45 10.58 56.28
CA ASN A 3 33.17 9.48 55.37
C ASN A 3 33.24 8.14 56.11
N PRO A 4 32.53 7.07 55.71
CA PRO A 4 33.25 6.08 54.93
C PRO A 4 32.51 5.44 53.75
N ILE A 5 33.24 5.35 52.67
CA ILE A 5 33.22 4.38 51.58
C ILE A 5 33.54 3.00 52.16
N ARG A 6 32.86 1.92 51.77
CA ARG A 6 33.44 0.59 51.57
C ARG A 6 32.48 -0.44 50.93
N HIS A 7 32.86 -0.85 49.70
CA HIS A 7 32.95 -2.23 49.19
C HIS A 7 31.71 -3.11 49.06
N LEU A 8 31.35 -3.39 47.81
CA LEU A 8 30.91 -4.71 47.40
C LEU A 8 31.51 -5.01 46.00
N ALA A 9 32.58 -5.82 46.06
CA ALA A 9 33.15 -6.50 44.92
C ALA A 9 32.29 -7.73 44.64
N ALA A 10 31.70 -7.81 43.41
CA ALA A 10 31.07 -9.05 42.92
C ALA A 10 32.08 -9.76 42.01
N ALA A 11 32.46 -10.93 42.41
CA ALA A 11 33.37 -11.82 41.72
C ALA A 11 32.78 -12.28 40.37
N ALA A 12 33.47 -12.00 39.25
CA ALA A 12 33.21 -12.65 37.98
C ALA A 12 33.84 -14.04 37.97
N VAL A 13 33.00 -15.05 37.95
CA VAL A 13 33.43 -16.43 37.69
C VAL A 13 33.51 -16.61 36.17
N ILE A 14 34.71 -16.58 35.63
CA ILE A 14 34.99 -16.98 34.24
C ILE A 14 35.01 -18.53 34.22
N ALA A 15 33.92 -19.12 33.72
CA ALA A 15 33.93 -20.52 33.33
C ALA A 15 34.54 -20.61 31.94
N ALA A 16 35.81 -20.99 31.85
CA ALA A 16 36.44 -21.43 30.62
C ALA A 16 35.85 -22.80 30.23
N ALA A 17 34.88 -22.79 29.33
CA ALA A 17 34.46 -23.99 28.65
C ALA A 17 35.54 -24.38 27.64
N ALA A 18 36.27 -25.42 27.91
CA ALA A 18 37.21 -26.02 26.98
C ALA A 18 36.45 -26.41 25.71
N ALA A 19 36.83 -25.81 24.59
CA ALA A 19 36.37 -26.21 23.28
C ALA A 19 36.95 -27.61 22.99
N ALA A 20 36.08 -28.62 23.03
CA ALA A 20 36.42 -29.93 22.49
C ALA A 20 36.65 -29.76 20.97
N PRO A 21 37.67 -30.40 20.38
CA PRO A 21 37.87 -30.37 18.95
C PRO A 21 36.66 -31.01 18.26
N ALA A 22 36.04 -30.32 17.33
CA ALA A 22 34.94 -30.84 16.53
C ALA A 22 35.41 -32.12 15.81
N SER A 23 34.67 -33.18 15.99
CA SER A 23 34.94 -34.46 15.33
C SER A 23 34.89 -34.30 13.81
N PRO A 24 35.75 -35.02 13.04
CA PRO A 24 35.73 -34.94 11.58
C PRO A 24 34.40 -35.32 10.92
N GLN A 25 33.48 -35.94 11.66
CA GLN A 25 32.14 -36.27 11.19
C GLN A 25 31.24 -35.07 10.97
N ASP A 26 31.45 -33.95 11.68
CA ASP A 26 30.63 -32.74 11.50
C ASP A 26 31.04 -31.92 10.25
N ALA A 27 32.25 -32.11 9.73
CA ALA A 27 32.71 -31.48 8.52
C ALA A 27 32.18 -32.13 7.23
N ALA A 28 31.99 -33.47 7.26
CA ALA A 28 31.45 -34.23 6.14
C ALA A 28 29.93 -34.07 5.99
N ALA A 29 29.18 -33.77 7.07
CA ALA A 29 27.74 -33.52 7.03
C ALA A 29 27.35 -32.18 6.41
N ARG A 30 28.31 -31.24 6.32
CA ARG A 30 28.03 -29.89 5.77
C ARG A 30 28.00 -29.81 4.23
N ASP A 31 28.41 -30.88 3.54
CA ASP A 31 28.46 -30.95 2.07
C ASP A 31 27.41 -31.90 1.47
N SER A 32 26.55 -32.51 2.30
CA SER A 32 25.49 -33.38 1.80
C SER A 32 24.33 -32.60 1.23
N THR A 33 23.84 -33.01 0.07
CA THR A 33 22.65 -32.42 -0.59
C THR A 33 21.38 -32.63 0.24
N TYR A 34 21.36 -33.69 1.07
CA TYR A 34 20.23 -34.12 1.88
C TYR A 34 20.63 -34.36 3.33
N ASP A 35 19.81 -33.92 4.28
CA ASP A 35 20.09 -34.16 5.73
C ASP A 35 20.05 -35.62 6.14
N SER A 36 19.28 -36.44 5.41
CA SER A 36 19.13 -37.87 5.74
C SER A 36 18.85 -38.71 4.50
N PRO A 37 19.20 -40.02 4.55
CA PRO A 37 18.85 -40.96 3.47
C PRO A 37 17.32 -41.06 3.23
N GLY A 38 16.50 -40.91 4.27
CA GLY A 38 15.06 -40.92 4.17
C GLY A 38 14.53 -39.68 3.38
N LEU A 39 15.13 -38.51 3.61
CA LEU A 39 14.83 -37.30 2.86
C LEU A 39 15.29 -37.44 1.40
N GLU A 40 16.46 -38.01 1.15
CA GLU A 40 16.94 -38.30 -0.20
C GLU A 40 15.96 -39.17 -0.99
N ALA A 41 15.52 -40.30 -0.40
CA ALA A 41 14.55 -41.20 -1.01
C ALA A 41 13.20 -40.46 -1.26
N LEU A 42 12.70 -39.68 -0.29
CA LEU A 42 11.47 -38.89 -0.44
C LEU A 42 11.57 -37.93 -1.63
N ILE A 43 12.66 -37.15 -1.72
CA ILE A 43 12.86 -36.17 -2.80
C ILE A 43 13.10 -36.85 -4.13
N ALA A 44 13.80 -37.99 -4.17
CA ALA A 44 13.99 -38.77 -5.40
C ALA A 44 12.66 -39.28 -5.96
N ASP A 45 11.81 -39.84 -5.11
CA ASP A 45 10.47 -40.30 -5.47
C ASP A 45 9.57 -39.12 -5.90
N ALA A 46 9.56 -38.03 -5.13
CA ALA A 46 8.83 -36.81 -5.49
C ALA A 46 9.30 -36.24 -6.85
N ALA A 47 10.61 -36.21 -7.11
CA ALA A 47 11.17 -35.76 -8.37
C ALA A 47 10.72 -36.64 -9.55
N ARG A 48 10.72 -37.93 -9.38
CA ARG A 48 10.26 -38.87 -10.40
C ARG A 48 8.76 -38.70 -10.70
N ILE A 49 7.93 -38.56 -9.67
CA ILE A 49 6.47 -38.45 -9.82
C ILE A 49 6.07 -37.08 -10.37
N ASN A 50 6.73 -35.99 -9.97
CA ASN A 50 6.38 -34.63 -10.43
C ASN A 50 7.13 -34.22 -11.72
N ALA A 51 8.03 -35.04 -12.27
CA ALA A 51 8.71 -34.76 -13.53
C ALA A 51 7.76 -34.75 -14.71
N LEU A 52 6.74 -35.59 -14.66
CA LEU A 52 5.72 -35.73 -15.67
C LEU A 52 4.33 -35.50 -15.08
N VAL A 53 3.41 -35.09 -15.92
CA VAL A 53 2.01 -35.04 -15.55
C VAL A 53 1.50 -36.45 -15.28
N PRO A 54 0.66 -36.68 -14.24
CA PRO A 54 0.06 -37.99 -14.00
C PRO A 54 -0.62 -38.53 -15.27
N GLU A 55 -0.33 -39.76 -15.67
CA GLU A 55 -0.82 -40.36 -16.92
C GLU A 55 -2.35 -40.33 -17.05
N ARG A 56 -3.05 -40.42 -15.91
CA ARG A 56 -4.52 -40.36 -15.86
C ARG A 56 -5.09 -38.95 -15.97
N LEU A 57 -4.27 -37.90 -15.90
CA LEU A 57 -4.69 -36.51 -16.06
C LEU A 57 -4.44 -36.06 -17.50
N LEU A 58 -5.41 -36.23 -18.37
CA LEU A 58 -5.32 -35.84 -19.76
C LEU A 58 -5.66 -34.36 -19.98
N ALA A 59 -6.62 -33.84 -19.22
CA ALA A 59 -7.05 -32.45 -19.31
C ALA A 59 -7.80 -32.02 -18.03
N TYR A 60 -7.87 -30.73 -17.78
CA TYR A 60 -8.83 -30.16 -16.84
C TYR A 60 -9.38 -28.82 -17.29
N ARG A 61 -10.54 -28.48 -16.79
CA ARG A 61 -11.11 -27.13 -16.82
C ARG A 61 -11.26 -26.62 -15.42
N ALA A 62 -11.03 -25.33 -15.24
CA ALA A 62 -11.22 -24.66 -13.96
C ALA A 62 -11.70 -23.24 -14.18
N ARG A 63 -12.37 -22.69 -13.19
CA ARG A 63 -12.63 -21.27 -13.11
C ARG A 63 -11.58 -20.64 -12.20
N VAL A 64 -11.14 -19.46 -12.56
CA VAL A 64 -10.13 -18.73 -11.81
C VAL A 64 -10.59 -17.29 -11.60
N GLU A 65 -10.59 -16.82 -10.37
CA GLU A 65 -10.67 -15.41 -10.06
C GLU A 65 -9.32 -14.92 -9.57
N SER A 66 -8.75 -13.96 -10.29
CA SER A 66 -7.46 -13.37 -9.98
C SER A 66 -7.63 -11.89 -9.63
N GLU A 67 -7.03 -11.47 -8.52
CA GLU A 67 -6.99 -10.08 -8.08
C GLU A 67 -5.54 -9.61 -8.07
N MET A 68 -5.29 -8.48 -8.70
CA MET A 68 -4.01 -7.79 -8.65
C MET A 68 -4.18 -6.47 -7.91
N ALA A 69 -3.35 -6.25 -6.90
CA ALA A 69 -3.28 -5.02 -6.14
C ALA A 69 -1.92 -4.36 -6.29
N LEU A 70 -1.93 -3.05 -6.54
CA LEU A 70 -0.76 -2.20 -6.43
C LEU A 70 -0.82 -1.48 -5.08
N ALA A 71 0.11 -1.80 -4.21
CA ALA A 71 0.26 -1.15 -2.91
C ALA A 71 1.57 -0.36 -2.86
N LEU A 72 1.52 0.79 -2.20
CA LEU A 72 2.68 1.60 -1.87
C LEU A 72 2.96 1.45 -0.37
N THR A 73 4.23 1.38 0.00
CA THR A 73 4.61 1.31 1.41
C THR A 73 4.96 2.70 1.91
N ASP A 74 4.28 3.18 2.93
CA ASP A 74 4.58 4.46 3.56
C ASP A 74 5.92 4.42 4.34
N SER A 75 6.33 5.57 4.89
CA SER A 75 7.57 5.69 5.68
C SER A 75 7.55 4.84 6.95
N ALA A 76 6.37 4.48 7.44
CA ALA A 76 6.19 3.60 8.58
C ALA A 76 6.20 2.11 8.21
N GLY A 77 6.35 1.78 6.92
CA GLY A 77 6.31 0.40 6.41
C GLY A 77 4.89 -0.14 6.22
N ARG A 78 3.86 0.71 6.33
CA ARG A 78 2.45 0.30 6.16
C ARG A 78 2.10 0.30 4.68
N GLU A 79 1.44 -0.75 4.25
CA GLU A 79 0.96 -0.88 2.88
C GLU A 79 -0.31 -0.04 2.68
N ARG A 80 -0.38 0.62 1.53
CA ARG A 80 -1.53 1.39 1.10
C ARG A 80 -1.87 1.03 -0.33
N THR A 81 -2.99 0.37 -0.52
CA THR A 81 -3.46 -0.05 -1.84
C THR A 81 -3.97 1.15 -2.63
N THR A 82 -3.39 1.36 -3.80
CA THR A 82 -3.72 2.47 -4.69
C THR A 82 -4.55 2.04 -5.88
N GLN A 83 -4.42 0.79 -6.29
CA GLN A 83 -5.15 0.23 -7.42
C GLN A 83 -5.41 -1.25 -7.19
N ILE A 84 -6.60 -1.70 -7.57
CA ILE A 84 -6.99 -3.10 -7.60
C ILE A 84 -7.63 -3.38 -8.96
N GLU A 85 -7.20 -4.45 -9.60
CA GLU A 85 -7.87 -5.03 -10.76
C GLU A 85 -8.24 -6.47 -10.45
N GLN A 86 -9.43 -6.90 -10.88
CA GLN A 86 -9.88 -8.27 -10.72
C GLN A 86 -10.36 -8.81 -12.05
N ILE A 87 -9.92 -10.04 -12.39
CA ILE A 87 -10.37 -10.78 -13.57
C ILE A 87 -11.01 -12.10 -13.15
N ALA A 88 -12.04 -12.49 -13.88
CA ALA A 88 -12.57 -13.85 -13.88
C ALA A 88 -12.16 -14.54 -15.17
N SER A 89 -11.63 -15.75 -15.07
CA SER A 89 -11.14 -16.51 -16.21
C SER A 89 -11.68 -17.93 -16.20
N GLU A 90 -11.85 -18.48 -17.40
CA GLU A 90 -11.97 -19.91 -17.63
C GLU A 90 -10.61 -20.43 -18.09
N VAL A 91 -10.10 -21.42 -17.37
CA VAL A 91 -8.84 -22.07 -17.67
C VAL A 91 -9.11 -23.47 -18.22
N ARG A 92 -8.39 -23.82 -19.25
CA ARG A 92 -8.38 -25.16 -19.85
C ARG A 92 -6.93 -25.61 -19.98
N TRP A 93 -6.62 -26.70 -19.34
CA TRP A 93 -5.30 -27.30 -19.44
C TRP A 93 -5.41 -28.68 -20.12
N ARG A 94 -4.42 -29.01 -20.95
CA ARG A 94 -4.29 -30.31 -21.62
C ARG A 94 -2.84 -30.76 -21.57
N ALA A 95 -2.66 -32.04 -21.23
CA ALA A 95 -1.35 -32.65 -21.23
C ALA A 95 -0.67 -32.56 -22.62
N PRO A 96 0.66 -32.40 -22.65
CA PRO A 96 1.53 -32.26 -21.51
C PRO A 96 1.70 -30.81 -21.00
N TYR A 97 1.46 -29.75 -21.82
CA TYR A 97 1.86 -28.36 -21.48
C TYR A 97 0.91 -27.28 -22.00
N ARG A 98 -0.21 -27.64 -22.61
CA ARG A 98 -1.12 -26.65 -23.18
C ARG A 98 -1.98 -26.02 -22.10
N TYR A 99 -1.93 -24.70 -21.98
CA TYR A 99 -2.70 -23.91 -21.04
C TYR A 99 -3.41 -22.76 -21.75
N ASP A 100 -4.73 -22.88 -21.90
CA ASP A 100 -5.56 -21.85 -22.50
C ASP A 100 -6.32 -21.13 -21.40
N GLN A 101 -6.18 -19.81 -21.31
CA GLN A 101 -6.90 -18.96 -20.38
C GLN A 101 -7.76 -17.97 -21.16
N ARG A 102 -9.06 -17.97 -20.88
CA ARG A 102 -10.01 -17.01 -21.42
C ARG A 102 -10.52 -16.11 -20.32
N VAL A 103 -10.20 -14.82 -20.36
CA VAL A 103 -10.75 -13.82 -19.45
C VAL A 103 -12.18 -13.52 -19.85
N VAL A 104 -13.13 -13.70 -18.91
CA VAL A 104 -14.58 -13.55 -19.14
C VAL A 104 -15.18 -12.41 -18.33
N GLY A 105 -14.50 -11.91 -17.31
CA GLY A 105 -14.94 -10.78 -16.50
C GLY A 105 -13.77 -9.88 -16.09
N TYR A 106 -14.03 -8.58 -16.00
CA TYR A 106 -13.08 -7.57 -15.56
C TYR A 106 -13.77 -6.51 -14.70
N ARG A 107 -13.11 -6.11 -13.62
CA ARG A 107 -13.46 -4.92 -12.83
C ARG A 107 -12.24 -4.34 -12.15
N SER A 108 -12.26 -3.05 -11.85
CA SER A 108 -11.15 -2.35 -11.21
C SER A 108 -11.61 -1.28 -10.25
N GLN A 109 -10.72 -0.92 -9.33
CA GLN A 109 -10.82 0.25 -8.48
C GLN A 109 -9.44 0.91 -8.39
N ALA A 110 -9.40 2.23 -8.46
CA ALA A 110 -8.15 2.95 -8.38
C ALA A 110 -8.32 4.37 -7.85
N ILE A 111 -7.24 4.96 -7.38
CA ILE A 111 -7.13 6.34 -6.95
C ILE A 111 -6.39 7.12 -8.02
N GLY A 112 -7.05 8.07 -8.64
CA GLY A 112 -6.44 8.91 -9.68
C GLY A 112 -6.25 8.22 -11.03
N PRO A 113 -5.53 8.87 -11.97
CA PRO A 113 -5.28 8.30 -13.27
C PRO A 113 -4.48 7.01 -13.14
N THR A 114 -4.98 5.97 -13.77
CA THR A 114 -4.45 4.62 -13.66
C THR A 114 -3.96 4.10 -15.00
N PHE A 115 -3.02 3.17 -14.94
CA PHE A 115 -2.67 2.33 -16.07
C PHE A 115 -3.23 0.92 -15.82
N SER A 116 -3.58 0.20 -16.88
CA SER A 116 -4.06 -1.17 -16.70
C SER A 116 -2.90 -2.09 -16.33
N LEU A 117 -3.01 -2.73 -15.18
CA LEU A 117 -2.04 -3.73 -14.73
C LEU A 117 -2.05 -4.97 -15.63
N MET A 118 -3.14 -5.22 -16.38
CA MET A 118 -3.19 -6.27 -17.39
C MET A 118 -2.11 -6.12 -18.46
N SER A 119 -1.70 -4.90 -18.78
CA SER A 119 -0.62 -4.62 -19.73
C SER A 119 0.73 -5.16 -19.26
N MET A 120 0.92 -5.26 -17.95
CA MET A 120 2.22 -5.60 -17.37
C MET A 120 2.40 -7.10 -17.15
N PHE A 121 1.33 -7.85 -16.87
CA PHE A 121 1.45 -9.15 -16.24
C PHE A 121 0.64 -10.27 -16.92
N GLY A 122 -0.06 -10.01 -18.00
CA GLY A 122 -0.77 -11.05 -18.76
C GLY A 122 -1.88 -11.73 -17.97
N GLY A 123 -1.94 -13.04 -18.01
CA GLY A 123 -3.06 -13.82 -17.45
C GLY A 123 -3.07 -14.01 -15.94
N TRP A 124 -2.07 -13.54 -15.21
CA TRP A 124 -1.97 -13.52 -13.75
C TRP A 124 -2.00 -14.88 -13.05
N THR A 125 -1.79 -15.96 -13.77
CA THR A 125 -1.73 -17.31 -13.20
C THR A 125 -0.43 -18.02 -13.51
N THR A 126 -0.02 -18.91 -12.63
CA THR A 126 1.09 -19.84 -12.88
C THR A 126 0.54 -21.10 -13.57
N PRO A 127 0.92 -21.40 -14.81
CA PRO A 127 0.25 -22.43 -15.59
C PRO A 127 0.41 -23.86 -15.05
N THR A 128 1.59 -24.20 -14.52
CA THR A 128 1.89 -25.57 -14.10
C THR A 128 3.00 -25.64 -13.08
N LEU A 129 2.98 -26.68 -12.23
CA LEU A 129 4.03 -27.05 -11.30
C LEU A 129 4.84 -28.28 -11.78
N TYR A 130 4.47 -28.87 -12.92
CA TYR A 130 5.14 -30.06 -13.42
C TYR A 130 6.34 -29.71 -14.31
N GLY A 131 7.30 -30.61 -14.36
CA GLY A 131 8.50 -30.46 -15.18
C GLY A 131 9.72 -29.96 -14.41
N ASN A 132 10.75 -29.54 -15.15
CA ASN A 132 12.04 -29.13 -14.58
C ASN A 132 12.23 -27.61 -14.48
N ARG A 133 11.21 -26.83 -14.82
CA ARG A 133 11.19 -25.35 -14.72
C ARG A 133 9.90 -24.90 -14.06
N LEU A 134 10.03 -23.92 -13.20
CA LEU A 134 8.91 -23.32 -12.49
C LEU A 134 8.73 -21.89 -12.99
N GLN A 135 7.59 -21.61 -13.59
CA GLN A 135 7.24 -20.27 -14.01
C GLN A 135 6.66 -19.52 -12.81
N LEU A 136 7.48 -18.73 -12.13
CA LEU A 136 7.10 -17.96 -10.95
C LEU A 136 6.80 -16.49 -11.26
N GLY A 137 6.77 -16.12 -12.53
CA GLY A 137 6.50 -14.75 -12.96
C GLY A 137 5.50 -14.72 -14.09
N VAL A 138 4.83 -13.60 -14.21
CA VAL A 138 3.93 -13.33 -15.32
C VAL A 138 4.78 -12.85 -16.50
N THR A 139 4.72 -13.56 -17.63
CA THR A 139 5.37 -13.14 -18.86
C THR A 139 4.52 -12.04 -19.49
N PRO A 140 5.05 -10.80 -19.70
CA PRO A 140 4.28 -9.74 -20.35
C PRO A 140 3.77 -10.19 -21.72
N PRO A 141 2.52 -9.85 -22.09
CA PRO A 141 2.01 -10.06 -23.43
C PRO A 141 2.93 -9.35 -24.46
N GLY A 142 3.40 -10.07 -25.46
CA GLY A 142 4.31 -9.53 -26.46
C GLY A 142 5.80 -9.83 -26.25
N ALA A 143 6.23 -10.27 -25.08
CA ALA A 143 7.61 -10.73 -24.87
C ALA A 143 7.90 -12.05 -25.65
N ALA A 144 6.86 -12.78 -26.03
CA ALA A 144 6.97 -14.00 -26.83
C ALA A 144 7.08 -13.77 -28.35
N ALA A 145 6.77 -12.56 -28.85
CA ALA A 145 6.67 -12.29 -30.28
C ALA A 145 7.94 -11.69 -30.92
N GLY A 146 8.93 -11.34 -30.14
CA GLY A 146 10.12 -10.69 -30.67
C GLY A 146 11.43 -11.28 -30.16
N ARG A 147 12.05 -12.17 -30.89
CA ARG A 147 13.29 -12.95 -30.72
C ARG A 147 13.08 -14.21 -29.87
N ALA A 148 13.25 -15.33 -30.53
CA ALA A 148 13.41 -16.63 -29.90
C ALA A 148 14.56 -16.56 -28.86
N ARG A 149 14.22 -16.25 -27.63
CA ARG A 149 15.11 -16.46 -26.48
C ARG A 149 15.20 -17.95 -26.28
N GLU A 150 16.40 -18.45 -26.04
CA GLU A 150 16.63 -19.84 -25.67
C GLU A 150 15.54 -20.33 -24.70
N PRO A 151 14.89 -21.48 -25.00
CA PRO A 151 13.87 -22.04 -24.13
C PRO A 151 14.45 -22.22 -22.71
N GLY A 152 13.85 -21.56 -21.71
CA GLY A 152 14.25 -21.68 -20.31
C GLY A 152 15.00 -20.52 -19.69
N ARG A 153 15.43 -19.51 -20.43
CA ARG A 153 16.04 -18.29 -19.84
C ARG A 153 14.96 -17.45 -19.13
N GLY A 154 15.13 -17.25 -17.83
CA GLY A 154 14.21 -16.48 -16.96
C GLY A 154 13.17 -17.31 -16.22
N LEU A 155 13.20 -18.64 -16.33
CA LEU A 155 12.41 -19.56 -15.52
C LEU A 155 13.24 -20.07 -14.34
N THR A 156 12.60 -20.20 -13.18
CA THR A 156 13.21 -20.76 -11.99
C THR A 156 13.40 -22.27 -12.16
N ILE A 157 14.57 -22.78 -11.80
CA ILE A 157 14.81 -24.23 -11.77
C ILE A 157 13.90 -24.84 -10.70
N HIS A 158 13.14 -25.87 -11.09
CA HIS A 158 12.21 -26.52 -10.17
C HIS A 158 13.01 -27.28 -9.08
N PRO A 159 12.63 -27.19 -7.78
CA PRO A 159 13.31 -27.94 -6.71
C PRO A 159 13.35 -29.46 -6.91
N LEU A 160 12.39 -30.00 -7.66
CA LEU A 160 12.35 -31.44 -8.02
C LEU A 160 12.90 -31.74 -9.41
N ALA A 161 13.61 -30.80 -10.07
CA ALA A 161 14.23 -31.05 -11.37
C ALA A 161 15.27 -32.19 -11.28
N PRO A 162 15.54 -32.91 -12.39
CA PRO A 162 16.60 -33.93 -12.42
C PRO A 162 17.96 -33.39 -11.95
N THR A 163 18.25 -32.12 -12.28
CA THR A 163 19.50 -31.41 -11.91
C THR A 163 19.49 -30.80 -10.52
N ARG A 164 18.48 -31.07 -9.68
CA ARG A 164 18.28 -30.44 -8.38
C ARG A 164 19.50 -30.45 -7.46
N ALA A 165 20.24 -31.55 -7.42
CA ALA A 165 21.42 -31.71 -6.56
C ALA A 165 22.55 -30.71 -6.89
N THR A 166 22.61 -30.22 -8.14
CA THR A 166 23.56 -29.18 -8.56
C THR A 166 23.17 -27.79 -8.00
N TYR A 167 21.90 -27.58 -7.72
CA TYR A 167 21.37 -26.25 -7.41
C TYR A 167 20.89 -26.09 -5.96
N TYR A 168 20.48 -27.18 -5.30
CA TYR A 168 19.80 -27.13 -4.02
C TYR A 168 20.35 -28.09 -2.98
N THR A 169 20.18 -27.70 -1.72
CA THR A 169 20.22 -28.56 -0.55
C THR A 169 18.83 -28.65 0.05
N PHE A 170 18.54 -29.81 0.67
CA PHE A 170 17.24 -30.13 1.26
C PHE A 170 17.41 -30.50 2.73
N THR A 171 16.58 -29.90 3.59
CA THR A 171 16.60 -30.14 5.04
C THR A 171 15.17 -30.33 5.57
N GLY A 172 15.02 -30.97 6.74
CA GLY A 172 13.73 -31.22 7.37
C GLY A 172 13.15 -32.56 7.01
N ALA A 173 11.86 -32.67 6.76
CA ALA A 173 11.03 -33.87 6.63
C ALA A 173 10.63 -34.53 7.95
N ASP A 174 10.98 -33.95 9.11
CA ASP A 174 10.66 -34.49 10.43
C ASP A 174 9.25 -34.10 10.91
N THR A 175 8.65 -33.08 10.27
CA THR A 175 7.33 -32.55 10.66
C THR A 175 6.26 -33.09 9.73
N VAL A 176 5.31 -33.84 10.26
CA VAL A 176 4.15 -34.34 9.53
C VAL A 176 2.90 -33.60 9.97
N VAL A 177 2.27 -32.92 9.03
CA VAL A 177 0.94 -32.28 9.20
C VAL A 177 -0.11 -33.23 8.63
N VAL A 178 -1.19 -33.45 9.36
CA VAL A 178 -2.31 -34.28 8.87
C VAL A 178 -3.41 -33.39 8.35
N LEU A 179 -3.66 -33.44 7.05
CA LEU A 179 -4.81 -32.81 6.40
C LEU A 179 -5.96 -33.81 6.29
N PHE A 180 -7.18 -33.28 6.30
CA PHE A 180 -8.38 -34.07 6.08
C PHE A 180 -9.06 -33.66 4.79
N SER A 181 -9.18 -34.57 3.84
CA SER A 181 -9.88 -34.35 2.58
C SER A 181 -10.85 -35.50 2.35
N ARG A 182 -12.14 -35.20 2.15
CA ARG A 182 -13.20 -36.18 1.87
C ARG A 182 -13.17 -37.42 2.78
N GLY A 183 -12.94 -37.19 4.10
CA GLY A 183 -12.89 -38.27 5.11
C GLY A 183 -11.56 -39.06 5.14
N ARG A 184 -10.59 -38.75 4.28
CA ARG A 184 -9.26 -39.38 4.25
C ARG A 184 -8.24 -38.49 4.96
N ARG A 185 -7.34 -39.13 5.69
CA ARG A 185 -6.16 -38.48 6.27
C ARG A 185 -5.05 -38.43 5.23
N ILE A 186 -4.45 -37.27 5.05
CA ILE A 186 -3.31 -37.03 4.16
C ILE A 186 -2.15 -36.57 5.02
N HIS A 187 -1.06 -37.30 5.01
CA HIS A 187 0.16 -36.93 5.73
C HIS A 187 1.01 -36.02 4.84
N VAL A 188 1.27 -34.80 5.31
CA VAL A 188 2.05 -33.80 4.58
C VAL A 188 3.37 -33.59 5.28
N VAL A 189 4.45 -33.77 4.54
CA VAL A 189 5.83 -33.58 5.00
C VAL A 189 6.35 -32.23 4.51
N SER A 190 6.96 -31.45 5.39
CA SER A 190 7.55 -30.14 5.04
C SER A 190 9.05 -30.28 4.84
N VAL A 191 9.53 -29.79 3.69
CA VAL A 191 10.95 -29.81 3.30
C VAL A 191 11.40 -28.38 3.03
N ARG A 192 12.49 -27.95 3.65
CA ARG A 192 13.15 -26.70 3.35
C ARG A 192 14.07 -26.88 2.15
N VAL A 193 13.95 -25.98 1.17
CA VAL A 193 14.76 -25.93 -0.04
C VAL A 193 15.68 -24.72 0.02
N THR A 194 16.98 -24.93 -0.05
CA THR A 194 17.99 -23.88 0.02
C THR A 194 18.93 -23.96 -1.19
N PRO A 195 19.17 -22.86 -1.94
CA PRO A 195 20.14 -22.84 -3.00
C PRO A 195 21.57 -23.12 -2.50
N ARG A 196 22.32 -23.90 -3.25
CA ARG A 196 23.72 -24.15 -2.97
C ARG A 196 24.57 -22.89 -3.23
N PRO A 197 25.54 -22.57 -2.37
CA PRO A 197 26.44 -21.43 -2.59
C PRO A 197 27.27 -21.54 -3.87
N ASP A 198 27.60 -22.76 -4.28
CA ASP A 198 28.36 -23.13 -5.47
C ASP A 198 27.49 -23.34 -6.72
N ALA A 199 26.20 -23.10 -6.63
CA ALA A 199 25.27 -23.23 -7.79
C ALA A 199 25.69 -22.30 -8.94
N PRO A 200 25.50 -22.72 -10.21
CA PRO A 200 25.81 -21.90 -11.37
C PRO A 200 25.12 -20.53 -11.32
N GLY A 201 25.88 -19.45 -11.48
CA GLY A 201 25.48 -18.06 -11.19
C GLY A 201 24.51 -17.43 -12.21
N ASP A 202 24.12 -18.13 -13.24
CA ASP A 202 23.17 -17.67 -14.27
C ASP A 202 21.74 -18.21 -14.07
N ALA A 203 21.56 -19.07 -13.05
CA ALA A 203 20.29 -19.71 -12.75
C ALA A 203 19.44 -18.88 -11.78
N ILE A 204 18.14 -18.80 -12.05
CA ILE A 204 17.14 -18.32 -11.08
C ILE A 204 16.70 -19.55 -10.27
N LEU A 205 16.85 -19.46 -8.95
CA LEU A 205 16.61 -20.54 -8.01
C LEU A 205 15.48 -20.18 -7.04
N PHE A 206 14.84 -21.21 -6.53
CA PHE A 206 13.84 -21.09 -5.47
C PHE A 206 14.49 -21.26 -4.09
N THR A 207 14.04 -20.54 -3.08
CA THR A 207 14.35 -20.80 -1.68
C THR A 207 13.09 -20.66 -0.83
N GLY A 208 12.84 -21.63 0.03
CA GLY A 208 11.63 -21.66 0.85
C GLY A 208 11.21 -23.06 1.24
N ASP A 209 9.93 -23.25 1.53
CA ASP A 209 9.35 -24.48 1.99
C ASP A 209 8.55 -25.17 0.89
N MET A 210 8.73 -26.46 0.76
CA MET A 210 7.98 -27.34 -0.10
C MET A 210 7.28 -28.41 0.76
N GLN A 211 5.96 -28.50 0.64
CA GLN A 211 5.16 -29.50 1.32
C GLN A 211 4.72 -30.57 0.33
N LEU A 212 4.96 -31.82 0.69
CA LEU A 212 4.68 -33.01 -0.12
C LEU A 212 3.65 -33.90 0.59
N ASP A 213 2.71 -34.45 -0.18
CA ASP A 213 1.91 -35.59 0.25
C ASP A 213 2.84 -36.78 0.47
N ALA A 214 2.91 -37.29 1.70
CA ALA A 214 3.83 -38.35 2.07
C ALA A 214 3.55 -39.71 1.35
N ASP A 215 2.29 -39.94 0.95
CA ASP A 215 1.89 -41.17 0.26
C ASP A 215 2.07 -41.06 -1.25
N ARG A 216 1.55 -39.95 -1.85
CA ARG A 216 1.56 -39.75 -3.31
C ARG A 216 2.79 -39.02 -3.82
N LYS A 217 3.61 -38.43 -2.94
CA LYS A 217 4.82 -37.67 -3.27
C LYS A 217 4.58 -36.45 -4.18
N GLN A 218 3.34 -35.97 -4.25
CA GLN A 218 2.96 -34.79 -5.04
C GLN A 218 3.06 -33.52 -4.18
N ILE A 219 3.28 -32.39 -4.84
CA ILE A 219 3.38 -31.08 -4.18
C ILE A 219 2.00 -30.63 -3.71
N VAL A 220 1.86 -30.41 -2.41
CA VAL A 220 0.68 -29.81 -1.76
C VAL A 220 0.82 -28.31 -1.69
N ARG A 221 2.00 -27.81 -1.30
CA ARG A 221 2.27 -26.39 -1.16
C ARG A 221 3.73 -26.09 -1.50
N LEU A 222 3.95 -24.95 -2.16
CA LEU A 222 5.27 -24.37 -2.36
C LEU A 222 5.20 -22.91 -1.91
N ARG A 223 6.07 -22.49 -0.99
CA ARG A 223 6.07 -21.13 -0.45
C ARG A 223 7.50 -20.65 -0.26
N GLY A 224 7.84 -19.52 -0.86
CA GLY A 224 9.20 -18.99 -0.77
C GLY A 224 9.43 -17.82 -1.71
N ARG A 225 10.64 -17.70 -2.21
CA ARG A 225 11.08 -16.60 -3.08
C ARG A 225 12.08 -17.06 -4.13
N THR A 226 12.35 -16.20 -5.11
CA THR A 226 13.38 -16.44 -6.11
C THR A 226 14.67 -15.71 -5.81
N VAL A 227 15.80 -16.34 -6.10
CA VAL A 227 17.15 -15.82 -5.90
C VAL A 227 18.05 -16.17 -7.08
N GLU A 228 19.14 -15.42 -7.25
CA GLU A 228 20.30 -15.74 -8.08
C GLU A 228 21.52 -15.92 -7.17
N ILE A 229 22.47 -16.76 -7.52
CA ILE A 229 23.73 -16.86 -6.78
C ILE A 229 24.74 -15.95 -7.44
N ARG A 230 25.31 -15.01 -6.68
CA ARG A 230 26.38 -14.13 -7.14
C ARG A 230 27.49 -14.11 -6.08
N GLY A 231 28.70 -14.54 -6.49
CA GLY A 231 29.84 -14.61 -5.57
C GLY A 231 29.60 -15.55 -4.37
N GLY A 232 28.91 -16.68 -4.57
CA GLY A 232 28.61 -17.64 -3.52
C GLY A 232 27.51 -17.24 -2.54
N ARG A 233 26.80 -16.14 -2.82
CA ARG A 233 25.71 -15.63 -1.95
C ARG A 233 24.40 -15.53 -2.72
N PRO A 234 23.28 -15.91 -2.10
CA PRO A 234 21.97 -15.72 -2.70
C PRO A 234 21.67 -14.21 -2.72
N VAL A 235 21.47 -13.67 -3.92
CA VAL A 235 20.96 -12.32 -4.15
C VAL A 235 19.57 -12.39 -4.76
N LEU A 236 18.80 -11.33 -4.60
CA LEU A 236 17.48 -11.27 -5.21
C LEU A 236 17.59 -11.39 -6.73
N ALA A 237 16.79 -12.28 -7.31
CA ALA A 237 16.63 -12.33 -8.75
C ALA A 237 16.06 -10.99 -9.22
N THR A 238 16.90 -10.16 -9.81
CA THR A 238 16.47 -8.86 -10.34
C THR A 238 15.61 -9.11 -11.58
N GLY A 239 14.30 -9.06 -11.39
CA GLY A 239 13.38 -9.05 -12.52
C GLY A 239 13.75 -7.90 -13.46
N ARG A 240 14.10 -8.22 -14.73
CA ARG A 240 14.45 -7.24 -15.75
C ARG A 240 13.22 -6.48 -16.27
N GLY A 241 12.28 -6.08 -15.37
CA GLY A 241 11.02 -5.47 -15.76
C GLY A 241 11.09 -3.96 -15.98
N PHE A 242 11.79 -3.23 -15.13
CA PHE A 242 11.86 -1.76 -15.19
C PHE A 242 13.29 -1.28 -14.94
N PRO A 243 13.81 -0.36 -15.77
CA PRO A 243 15.09 0.28 -15.52
C PRO A 243 15.10 0.99 -14.16
N GLY A 244 16.13 0.73 -13.35
CA GLY A 244 16.28 1.36 -12.03
C GLY A 244 15.44 0.75 -10.90
N THR A 245 14.81 -0.42 -11.12
CA THR A 245 14.11 -1.16 -10.07
C THR A 245 14.92 -2.36 -9.59
N SER A 246 15.06 -2.51 -8.29
CA SER A 246 15.46 -3.77 -7.65
C SER A 246 14.20 -4.43 -7.09
N GLY A 247 13.98 -5.71 -7.42
CA GLY A 247 12.77 -6.40 -7.03
C GLY A 247 13.01 -7.78 -6.42
N ALA A 248 12.14 -8.19 -5.53
CA ALA A 248 12.03 -9.57 -5.04
C ALA A 248 10.70 -10.15 -5.47
N SER A 249 10.71 -11.41 -5.85
CA SER A 249 9.49 -12.15 -6.16
C SER A 249 9.27 -13.18 -5.07
N PHE A 250 8.13 -13.08 -4.40
CA PHE A 250 7.64 -14.07 -3.44
C PHE A 250 6.53 -14.86 -4.10
N ILE A 251 6.41 -16.13 -3.74
CA ILE A 251 5.39 -17.00 -4.27
C ILE A 251 4.84 -17.93 -3.21
N GLU A 252 3.55 -18.17 -3.27
CA GLU A 252 2.86 -19.22 -2.56
C GLU A 252 1.90 -19.91 -3.54
N LEU A 253 2.08 -21.22 -3.69
CA LEU A 253 1.23 -22.08 -4.51
C LEU A 253 0.66 -23.15 -3.59
N VAL A 254 -0.67 -23.27 -3.57
CA VAL A 254 -1.36 -24.30 -2.79
C VAL A 254 -2.21 -25.10 -3.75
N ASN A 255 -2.05 -26.41 -3.72
CA ASN A 255 -2.86 -27.36 -4.46
C ASN A 255 -3.95 -27.93 -3.58
N ALA A 256 -5.08 -28.29 -4.15
CA ALA A 256 -6.15 -29.05 -3.53
C ALA A 256 -6.31 -30.41 -4.20
N GLU A 257 -6.77 -31.38 -3.45
CA GLU A 257 -7.11 -32.68 -3.97
C GLU A 257 -8.41 -32.62 -4.78
N VAL A 258 -8.34 -32.94 -6.07
CA VAL A 258 -9.46 -33.00 -7.00
C VAL A 258 -9.73 -34.47 -7.33
N ASP A 259 -11.02 -34.85 -7.33
CA ASP A 259 -11.53 -36.19 -7.60
C ASP A 259 -10.91 -37.32 -6.75
N GLY A 260 -10.28 -36.95 -5.63
CA GLY A 260 -9.59 -37.91 -4.75
C GLY A 260 -8.29 -38.46 -5.36
N GLU A 261 -7.83 -37.92 -6.44
CA GLU A 261 -6.69 -38.45 -7.21
C GLU A 261 -5.61 -37.41 -7.54
N PHE A 262 -5.99 -36.19 -7.93
CA PHE A 262 -5.06 -35.21 -8.46
C PHE A 262 -4.86 -34.04 -7.52
N TRP A 263 -3.62 -33.59 -7.33
CA TRP A 263 -3.29 -32.33 -6.71
C TRP A 263 -3.25 -31.22 -7.78
N LEU A 264 -4.25 -30.34 -7.80
CA LEU A 264 -4.39 -29.25 -8.76
C LEU A 264 -4.38 -27.89 -8.05
N PRO A 265 -4.00 -26.79 -8.74
CA PRO A 265 -3.95 -25.46 -8.16
C PRO A 265 -5.27 -25.05 -7.50
N ALA A 266 -5.23 -24.63 -6.25
CA ALA A 266 -6.39 -24.07 -5.54
C ALA A 266 -6.21 -22.59 -5.24
N TYR A 267 -4.96 -22.23 -4.91
CA TYR A 267 -4.58 -20.87 -4.55
C TYR A 267 -3.18 -20.58 -5.06
N GLN A 268 -3.00 -19.40 -5.64
CA GLN A 268 -1.70 -18.87 -6.04
C GLN A 268 -1.59 -17.43 -5.57
N ARG A 269 -0.46 -17.09 -4.97
CA ARG A 269 -0.10 -15.74 -4.60
C ARG A 269 1.29 -15.45 -5.12
N THR A 270 1.45 -14.35 -5.84
CA THR A 270 2.75 -13.86 -6.29
C THR A 270 2.87 -12.40 -5.88
N GLU A 271 3.97 -12.03 -5.27
CA GLU A 271 4.27 -10.65 -4.93
C GLU A 271 5.57 -10.19 -5.56
N PHE A 272 5.51 -9.05 -6.24
CA PHE A 272 6.67 -8.36 -6.77
C PHE A 272 6.90 -7.09 -5.96
N HIS A 273 8.06 -7.02 -5.32
CA HIS A 273 8.47 -5.85 -4.57
C HIS A 273 9.45 -5.06 -5.41
N ALA A 274 9.05 -3.88 -5.86
CA ALA A 274 9.90 -2.97 -6.62
C ALA A 274 10.30 -1.76 -5.77
N ARG A 275 11.57 -1.36 -5.85
CA ARG A 275 12.06 -0.10 -5.31
C ARG A 275 12.37 0.84 -6.46
N PHE A 276 11.74 1.98 -6.47
CA PHE A 276 11.97 3.02 -7.45
C PHE A 276 13.02 3.99 -6.91
N ALA A 277 14.28 3.84 -7.35
CA ALA A 277 15.39 4.70 -6.90
C ALA A 277 15.12 6.18 -7.21
N LEU A 278 14.55 6.49 -8.38
CA LEU A 278 14.23 7.86 -8.80
C LEU A 278 13.06 8.49 -8.02
N LEU A 279 12.23 7.67 -7.36
CA LEU A 279 11.11 8.13 -6.51
C LEU A 279 11.45 8.00 -5.02
N GLY A 280 12.70 8.24 -4.65
CA GLY A 280 13.15 8.24 -3.27
C GLY A 280 13.18 6.87 -2.61
N GLY A 281 13.29 5.79 -3.39
CA GLY A 281 13.28 4.44 -2.87
C GLY A 281 11.90 3.98 -2.40
N LEU A 282 10.83 4.63 -2.88
CA LEU A 282 9.45 4.19 -2.69
C LEU A 282 9.35 2.71 -3.03
N ARG A 283 8.81 1.92 -2.11
CA ARG A 283 8.52 0.52 -2.37
C ARG A 283 7.09 0.39 -2.89
N ALA A 284 6.96 -0.14 -4.11
CA ALA A 284 5.69 -0.61 -4.65
C ALA A 284 5.64 -2.13 -4.53
N ILE A 285 4.51 -2.63 -4.13
CA ILE A 285 4.20 -4.05 -4.04
C ILE A 285 3.10 -4.33 -5.06
N VAL A 286 3.39 -5.15 -6.04
CA VAL A 286 2.38 -5.72 -6.93
C VAL A 286 2.06 -7.11 -6.40
N ARG A 287 0.85 -7.30 -5.92
CA ARG A 287 0.36 -8.56 -5.36
C ARG A 287 -0.68 -9.15 -6.31
N ILE A 288 -0.49 -10.40 -6.70
CA ILE A 288 -1.43 -11.15 -7.51
C ILE A 288 -1.90 -12.35 -6.70
N VAL A 289 -3.20 -12.47 -6.51
CA VAL A 289 -3.83 -13.60 -5.84
C VAL A 289 -4.83 -14.25 -6.77
N SER A 290 -4.69 -15.53 -7.05
CA SER A 290 -5.58 -16.32 -7.92
C SER A 290 -6.17 -17.47 -7.14
N ARG A 291 -7.48 -17.66 -7.24
CA ARG A 291 -8.22 -18.77 -6.64
C ARG A 291 -8.89 -19.57 -7.73
N PHE A 292 -8.69 -20.89 -7.66
CA PHE A 292 -9.18 -21.86 -8.63
C PHE A 292 -10.32 -22.66 -8.02
N ASP A 293 -11.36 -22.87 -8.80
CA ASP A 293 -12.50 -23.70 -8.41
C ASP A 293 -13.17 -24.35 -9.62
N ASN A 294 -14.25 -25.10 -9.37
CA ASN A 294 -15.07 -25.77 -10.39
C ASN A 294 -14.26 -26.66 -11.34
N TYR A 295 -13.34 -27.41 -10.78
CA TYR A 295 -12.58 -28.39 -11.57
C TYR A 295 -13.48 -29.43 -12.22
N ARG A 296 -13.17 -29.70 -13.50
CA ARG A 296 -13.65 -30.86 -14.26
C ARG A 296 -12.45 -31.48 -14.93
N THR A 297 -12.10 -32.70 -14.52
CA THR A 297 -10.98 -33.45 -15.06
C THR A 297 -11.44 -34.35 -16.21
N ASN A 298 -10.60 -34.49 -17.22
CA ASN A 298 -10.78 -35.41 -18.36
C ASN A 298 -12.13 -35.24 -19.09
N ASP A 299 -12.66 -34.02 -19.14
CA ASP A 299 -13.91 -33.71 -19.85
C ASP A 299 -13.72 -33.84 -21.37
N SER A 300 -14.41 -34.82 -21.96
CA SER A 300 -14.36 -35.14 -23.39
C SER A 300 -14.98 -34.06 -24.28
N SER A 301 -15.75 -33.11 -23.73
CA SER A 301 -16.43 -32.08 -24.51
C SER A 301 -15.51 -30.94 -24.97
N TRP A 302 -14.23 -30.99 -24.66
CA TRP A 302 -13.30 -29.98 -25.11
C TRP A 302 -12.80 -30.19 -26.54
N THR A 303 -13.51 -29.59 -27.48
CA THR A 303 -13.19 -29.55 -28.93
C THR A 303 -12.68 -28.16 -29.35
N GLY A 304 -11.76 -27.57 -28.61
CA GLY A 304 -11.15 -26.29 -29.01
C GLY A 304 -10.22 -26.46 -30.21
N PRO A 305 -10.09 -25.44 -31.08
CA PRO A 305 -9.16 -25.52 -32.21
C PRO A 305 -7.74 -25.78 -31.70
N GLU A 306 -7.03 -26.65 -32.40
CA GLU A 306 -5.60 -26.83 -32.19
C GLU A 306 -4.89 -25.55 -32.64
N SER A 307 -4.69 -24.60 -31.69
CA SER A 307 -3.87 -23.43 -31.98
C SER A 307 -2.41 -23.88 -32.07
N SER A 308 -1.84 -23.78 -33.21
CA SER A 308 -0.44 -24.07 -33.48
C SER A 308 0.46 -23.13 -32.69
N GLY A 309 1.27 -23.65 -31.78
CA GLY A 309 2.56 -23.09 -31.43
C GLY A 309 2.80 -22.49 -30.05
N ALA A 310 1.82 -22.07 -29.26
CA ALA A 310 2.08 -21.47 -27.95
C ALA A 310 1.63 -22.38 -26.77
N ALA A 311 2.54 -22.66 -25.85
CA ALA A 311 2.22 -23.46 -24.65
C ALA A 311 1.20 -22.76 -23.71
N HIS A 312 1.12 -21.44 -23.78
CA HIS A 312 0.15 -20.61 -23.03
C HIS A 312 -0.56 -19.66 -24.00
N HIS A 313 -1.88 -19.79 -24.08
CA HIS A 313 -2.73 -18.97 -24.93
C HIS A 313 -3.73 -18.17 -24.07
N LEU A 314 -3.63 -16.83 -24.14
CA LEU A 314 -4.50 -15.91 -23.41
C LEU A 314 -5.47 -15.24 -24.37
N THR A 315 -6.77 -15.39 -24.12
CA THR A 315 -7.85 -14.74 -24.90
C THR A 315 -8.75 -13.92 -23.99
N PHE A 316 -9.49 -13.00 -24.58
CA PHE A 316 -10.42 -12.14 -23.89
C PHE A 316 -11.81 -12.25 -24.52
N ALA A 317 -12.85 -12.25 -23.70
CA ALA A 317 -14.21 -12.03 -24.17
C ALA A 317 -14.34 -10.59 -24.73
N SER A 318 -15.45 -10.29 -25.41
CA SER A 318 -15.72 -8.92 -25.85
C SER A 318 -15.73 -7.93 -24.69
N SER A 319 -15.39 -6.67 -24.94
CA SER A 319 -15.37 -5.60 -23.91
C SER A 319 -16.67 -5.52 -23.14
N ASP A 320 -17.79 -5.66 -23.82
CA ASP A 320 -19.13 -5.62 -23.20
C ASP A 320 -19.36 -6.84 -22.28
N SER A 321 -18.97 -8.03 -22.72
CA SER A 321 -19.06 -9.24 -21.89
C SER A 321 -18.16 -9.17 -20.66
N LEU A 322 -16.92 -8.64 -20.82
CA LEU A 322 -15.99 -8.43 -19.71
C LEU A 322 -16.58 -7.47 -18.65
N SER A 323 -17.16 -6.37 -19.12
CA SER A 323 -17.68 -5.31 -18.26
C SER A 323 -18.98 -5.69 -17.57
N SER A 324 -19.86 -6.46 -18.24
CA SER A 324 -21.17 -6.89 -17.73
C SER A 324 -21.14 -8.19 -16.91
N PHE A 325 -19.96 -8.81 -16.78
CA PHE A 325 -19.84 -10.08 -16.05
C PHE A 325 -20.32 -9.95 -14.61
N ALA A 326 -21.34 -10.73 -14.26
CA ALA A 326 -21.99 -10.71 -12.94
C ALA A 326 -21.61 -11.91 -12.04
N GLY A 327 -20.91 -12.88 -12.59
CA GLY A 327 -20.62 -14.14 -11.92
C GLY A 327 -19.50 -14.09 -10.87
N TRP A 328 -19.21 -12.95 -10.25
CA TRP A 328 -18.17 -12.81 -9.24
C TRP A 328 -18.51 -13.59 -7.95
N ARG A 329 -17.56 -14.34 -7.43
CA ARG A 329 -17.66 -15.04 -6.16
C ARG A 329 -17.08 -14.23 -5.00
N TRP A 330 -16.01 -13.49 -5.27
CA TRP A 330 -15.31 -12.72 -4.25
C TRP A 330 -15.48 -11.22 -4.51
N PRO A 331 -15.76 -10.41 -3.48
CA PRO A 331 -15.76 -8.96 -3.60
C PRO A 331 -14.40 -8.46 -4.06
N ILE A 332 -14.34 -7.40 -4.86
CA ILE A 332 -13.07 -6.77 -5.24
C ILE A 332 -12.36 -6.24 -3.99
N GLY A 333 -11.05 -6.42 -3.88
CA GLY A 333 -10.26 -6.05 -2.71
C GLY A 333 -10.23 -7.10 -1.58
N HIS A 334 -11.00 -8.18 -1.69
CA HIS A 334 -10.99 -9.23 -0.67
C HIS A 334 -9.61 -9.90 -0.56
N ALA A 335 -9.03 -10.27 -1.69
CA ALA A 335 -7.76 -10.99 -1.70
C ALA A 335 -6.59 -10.11 -1.22
N SER A 336 -6.59 -8.82 -1.57
CA SER A 336 -5.53 -7.88 -1.17
C SER A 336 -5.63 -7.41 0.27
N THR A 337 -6.80 -7.52 0.93
CA THR A 337 -6.97 -7.18 2.35
C THR A 337 -6.65 -8.33 3.29
N ASP A 338 -6.75 -9.58 2.82
CA ASP A 338 -6.53 -10.77 3.65
C ASP A 338 -5.04 -11.16 3.78
N VAL A 339 -4.18 -10.60 2.93
CA VAL A 339 -2.77 -10.96 2.84
C VAL A 339 -1.87 -9.74 3.03
N GLU A 340 -0.75 -9.93 3.72
CA GLU A 340 0.23 -8.87 3.99
C GLU A 340 1.65 -9.33 3.62
N TYR A 341 2.56 -8.39 3.46
CA TYR A 341 3.99 -8.69 3.26
C TYR A 341 4.58 -9.48 4.44
N ALA A 342 4.13 -9.20 5.65
CA ALA A 342 4.55 -9.90 6.86
C ALA A 342 4.33 -11.42 6.78
N ASP A 343 3.42 -11.88 5.94
CA ASP A 343 3.20 -13.32 5.72
C ASP A 343 4.42 -14.04 5.10
N PHE A 344 5.36 -13.29 4.52
CA PHE A 344 6.62 -13.80 3.96
C PHE A 344 7.86 -13.39 4.79
N GLU A 345 7.67 -12.88 6.01
CA GLU A 345 8.77 -12.35 6.83
C GLU A 345 9.83 -13.41 7.14
N ASP A 346 9.41 -14.65 7.35
CA ASP A 346 10.25 -15.84 7.61
C ASP A 346 11.08 -16.30 6.40
N VAL A 347 10.67 -15.95 5.18
CA VAL A 347 11.39 -16.22 3.92
C VAL A 347 11.97 -14.98 3.28
N THR A 348 11.85 -13.84 3.95
CA THR A 348 12.45 -12.57 3.50
C THR A 348 13.98 -12.66 3.62
N PRO A 349 14.74 -12.28 2.58
CA PRO A 349 16.20 -12.34 2.64
C PRO A 349 16.75 -11.46 3.77
N ASP A 350 17.74 -11.96 4.50
CA ASP A 350 18.54 -11.13 5.42
C ASP A 350 19.10 -9.90 4.74
N ALA A 351 19.48 -9.98 3.46
CA ALA A 351 19.89 -8.82 2.66
C ALA A 351 18.74 -7.80 2.41
N TRP A 352 17.47 -8.16 2.55
CA TRP A 352 16.34 -7.21 2.52
C TRP A 352 16.00 -6.69 3.91
N THR A 353 16.20 -7.50 4.91
CA THR A 353 16.26 -7.11 6.31
C THR A 353 17.61 -6.47 6.64
N ALA A 354 18.71 -7.03 6.15
CA ALA A 354 20.10 -6.53 6.24
C ALA A 354 20.53 -5.58 5.10
N GLY A 355 19.75 -5.40 4.07
CA GLY A 355 19.93 -4.34 3.05
C GLY A 355 19.72 -2.92 3.61
N ARG A 356 19.69 -2.82 4.89
CA ARG A 356 20.04 -1.73 5.78
C ARG A 356 21.56 -1.64 5.95
N THR A 357 22.30 -1.58 4.82
CA THR A 357 23.63 -1.01 4.89
C THR A 357 23.46 0.35 5.57
N SER A 358 24.22 0.59 6.63
CA SER A 358 24.33 1.87 7.32
C SER A 358 24.78 2.93 6.31
N GLY A 359 23.86 3.45 5.53
CA GLY A 359 24.09 4.41 4.47
C GLY A 359 22.94 5.39 4.40
N VAL A 360 23.29 6.65 4.20
CA VAL A 360 22.32 7.71 3.96
C VAL A 360 21.73 7.52 2.56
N ARG A 361 20.40 7.42 2.46
CA ARG A 361 19.67 7.22 1.20
C ARG A 361 18.72 8.38 0.94
N PHE A 362 18.67 8.84 -0.30
CA PHE A 362 17.62 9.75 -0.74
C PHE A 362 16.29 9.03 -0.67
N ARG A 363 15.38 9.53 0.18
CA ARG A 363 14.05 8.93 0.40
C ARG A 363 13.04 9.97 0.88
N PRO A 364 12.44 10.74 -0.03
CA PRO A 364 11.33 11.64 0.33
C PRO A 364 10.11 10.83 0.81
N GLU A 365 9.40 11.36 1.79
CA GLU A 365 8.13 10.81 2.25
C GLU A 365 7.01 11.20 1.30
N THR A 366 7.09 12.40 0.76
CA THR A 366 6.17 12.95 -0.25
C THR A 366 6.95 13.67 -1.35
N LEU A 367 6.33 13.85 -2.51
CA LEU A 367 6.90 14.69 -3.56
C LEU A 367 7.08 16.13 -3.10
N GLY A 368 6.25 16.61 -2.16
CA GLY A 368 6.36 17.93 -1.55
C GLY A 368 7.63 18.14 -0.72
N ASP A 369 8.34 17.07 -0.32
CA ASP A 369 9.65 17.19 0.34
C ASP A 369 10.77 17.58 -0.65
N VAL A 370 10.54 17.33 -1.95
CA VAL A 370 11.49 17.63 -3.03
C VAL A 370 11.08 18.87 -3.80
N PHE A 371 9.81 18.97 -4.14
CA PHE A 371 9.25 20.07 -4.90
C PHE A 371 7.82 20.34 -4.49
N ARG A 372 7.50 21.58 -4.19
CA ARG A 372 6.14 22.10 -4.01
C ARG A 372 6.06 23.57 -4.39
N PHE A 373 4.85 24.01 -4.70
CA PHE A 373 4.53 25.39 -4.99
C PHE A 373 3.27 25.82 -4.24
N ASN A 374 3.33 26.96 -3.58
CA ASN A 374 2.21 27.61 -2.90
C ASN A 374 2.44 29.12 -2.82
N ARG A 375 1.41 29.89 -2.44
CA ARG A 375 1.48 31.33 -2.40
C ARG A 375 2.41 31.92 -1.33
N ILE A 376 2.83 31.15 -0.34
CA ILE A 376 3.75 31.57 0.73
C ILE A 376 5.20 31.33 0.35
N GLU A 377 5.55 30.10 0.02
CA GLU A 377 6.92 29.68 -0.30
C GLU A 377 7.34 30.04 -1.71
N GLY A 378 6.35 30.27 -2.61
CA GLY A 378 6.58 30.23 -4.03
C GLY A 378 7.03 28.82 -4.42
N VAL A 379 8.12 28.71 -5.14
CA VAL A 379 8.81 27.44 -5.37
C VAL A 379 9.53 27.02 -4.09
N TYR A 380 9.37 25.76 -3.70
CA TYR A 380 10.17 25.10 -2.69
C TYR A 380 10.93 23.94 -3.33
N THR A 381 12.23 23.87 -3.06
CA THR A 381 13.06 22.73 -3.48
C THR A 381 13.79 22.15 -2.28
N GLY A 382 13.85 20.82 -2.19
CA GLY A 382 14.41 20.15 -1.04
C GLY A 382 14.99 18.78 -1.32
N VAL A 383 15.58 18.22 -0.30
CA VAL A 383 16.16 16.87 -0.27
C VAL A 383 15.63 16.17 0.97
N ALA A 384 15.29 14.91 0.86
CA ALA A 384 14.91 14.08 1.99
C ALA A 384 15.78 12.82 2.02
N LEU A 385 16.31 12.54 3.20
CA LEU A 385 17.28 11.49 3.46
C LEU A 385 16.76 10.56 4.55
N ARG A 386 17.12 9.30 4.44
CA ARG A 386 16.87 8.29 5.48
C ARG A 386 18.10 7.44 5.69
N SER A 387 18.37 7.14 6.94
CA SER A 387 19.38 6.17 7.37
C SER A 387 18.79 5.22 8.39
N ASP A 388 19.09 3.94 8.25
CA ASP A 388 18.65 2.89 9.16
C ASP A 388 19.92 2.32 9.85
N PHE A 389 19.98 2.36 11.18
CA PHE A 389 21.09 1.88 11.99
C PHE A 389 20.65 0.66 12.79
N GLY A 390 21.39 -0.46 12.66
CA GLY A 390 21.10 -1.73 13.33
C GLY A 390 20.23 -2.67 12.48
N GLU A 391 19.96 -3.85 13.00
CA GLU A 391 19.27 -4.94 12.32
C GLU A 391 17.92 -5.26 12.94
N GLY A 392 17.01 -5.83 12.13
CA GLY A 392 15.71 -6.33 12.56
C GLY A 392 14.75 -5.28 13.10
N ASP A 393 13.84 -5.72 13.96
CA ASP A 393 12.76 -4.92 14.57
C ASP A 393 13.27 -3.84 15.56
N SER A 394 14.56 -3.84 15.92
CA SER A 394 15.14 -2.89 16.87
C SER A 394 15.99 -1.79 16.22
N ALA A 395 15.94 -1.65 14.90
CA ALA A 395 16.72 -0.64 14.18
C ALA A 395 16.31 0.78 14.56
N LEU A 396 17.32 1.66 14.71
CA LEU A 396 17.11 3.09 14.80
C LEU A 396 16.96 3.65 13.38
N ILE A 397 15.85 4.28 13.11
CA ILE A 397 15.54 4.91 11.84
C ILE A 397 15.68 6.42 11.99
N VAL A 398 16.58 7.02 11.24
CA VAL A 398 16.76 8.47 11.17
C VAL A 398 16.26 8.97 9.81
N ARG A 399 15.34 9.90 9.82
CA ARG A 399 14.76 10.54 8.63
C ARG A 399 14.94 12.04 8.74
N GLY A 400 15.37 12.67 7.67
CA GLY A 400 15.51 14.11 7.61
C GLY A 400 15.09 14.66 6.25
N SER A 401 14.46 15.81 6.25
CA SER A 401 14.19 16.61 5.06
C SER A 401 14.71 18.03 5.29
N LEU A 402 15.28 18.63 4.26
CA LEU A 402 15.72 20.01 4.29
C LEU A 402 15.54 20.62 2.90
N GLY A 403 15.02 21.83 2.83
CA GLY A 403 14.85 22.53 1.58
C GLY A 403 14.73 24.04 1.78
N TRP A 404 14.61 24.74 0.66
CA TRP A 404 14.59 26.18 0.60
C TRP A 404 13.30 26.70 -0.06
N ALA A 405 12.60 27.58 0.62
CA ALA A 405 11.43 28.32 0.14
C ALA A 405 11.92 29.60 -0.56
N TRP A 406 11.89 29.62 -1.89
CA TRP A 406 12.57 30.64 -2.68
C TRP A 406 11.95 32.05 -2.57
N ALA A 407 10.64 32.15 -2.56
CA ALA A 407 9.99 33.45 -2.43
C ALA A 407 10.02 33.99 -0.99
N GLU A 408 9.91 33.09 0.00
CA GLU A 408 9.95 33.45 1.41
C GLU A 408 11.40 33.61 1.94
N GLN A 409 12.40 33.07 1.22
CA GLN A 409 13.84 33.06 1.61
C GLN A 409 14.07 32.35 2.96
N VAL A 410 13.43 31.21 3.17
CA VAL A 410 13.47 30.48 4.44
C VAL A 410 13.84 29.03 4.24
N ALA A 411 14.72 28.51 5.09
CA ALA A 411 14.99 27.08 5.20
C ALA A 411 13.89 26.38 6.02
N ARG A 412 13.35 25.28 5.49
CA ARG A 412 12.35 24.42 6.15
C ARG A 412 12.79 22.98 6.10
N GLY A 413 12.49 22.22 7.14
CA GLY A 413 12.85 20.82 7.20
C GLY A 413 12.39 20.12 8.45
N SER A 414 12.67 18.85 8.51
CA SER A 414 12.36 17.99 9.66
C SER A 414 13.47 16.96 9.87
N LEU A 415 13.67 16.58 11.12
CA LEU A 415 14.55 15.47 11.51
C LEU A 415 13.79 14.60 12.50
N THR A 416 13.69 13.31 12.24
CA THR A 416 13.04 12.34 13.11
C THR A 416 14.00 11.17 13.34
N ALA A 417 14.24 10.82 14.59
CA ALA A 417 14.92 9.61 15.00
C ALA A 417 13.93 8.72 15.72
N GLU A 418 13.68 7.51 15.21
CA GLU A 418 12.67 6.59 15.74
C GLU A 418 13.29 5.19 15.90
N ARG A 419 13.01 4.56 17.02
CA ARG A 419 13.34 3.15 17.26
C ARG A 419 12.08 2.35 17.47
N ARG A 420 12.00 1.18 16.86
CA ARG A 420 10.86 0.25 17.01
C ARG A 420 11.32 -1.06 17.63
N ARG A 421 10.48 -1.63 18.48
CA ARG A 421 10.67 -2.95 19.06
C ARG A 421 9.31 -3.64 19.20
N GLY A 422 9.08 -4.67 18.39
CA GLY A 422 7.81 -5.39 18.35
C GLY A 422 6.64 -4.47 17.98
N VAL A 423 5.67 -4.31 18.86
CA VAL A 423 4.49 -3.42 18.69
C VAL A 423 4.71 -1.99 19.13
N TRP A 424 5.84 -1.69 19.79
CA TRP A 424 6.18 -0.38 20.31
C TRP A 424 7.15 0.36 19.40
N GLY A 425 6.94 1.65 19.24
CA GLY A 425 7.87 2.59 18.64
C GLY A 425 8.03 3.82 19.50
N GLY A 426 9.17 4.48 19.46
CA GLY A 426 9.40 5.73 20.18
C GLY A 426 10.51 6.52 19.52
N GLY A 427 10.47 7.84 19.65
CA GLY A 427 11.46 8.70 19.02
C GLY A 427 11.32 10.17 19.37
N ILE A 428 12.17 10.95 18.73
CA ILE A 428 12.21 12.40 18.80
C ILE A 428 12.04 12.96 17.39
N ARG A 429 11.35 14.09 17.29
CA ARG A 429 11.17 14.84 16.05
C ARG A 429 11.47 16.31 16.28
N ALA A 430 12.32 16.90 15.44
CA ALA A 430 12.51 18.33 15.32
C ALA A 430 12.03 18.79 13.96
N HIS A 431 11.33 19.93 13.87
CA HIS A 431 10.83 20.41 12.59
C HIS A 431 10.65 21.94 12.56
N ARG A 432 10.81 22.47 11.37
CA ARG A 432 10.27 23.76 10.95
C ARG A 432 9.51 23.54 9.65
N SER A 433 8.21 23.66 9.69
CA SER A 433 7.34 23.34 8.56
C SER A 433 6.36 24.45 8.28
N LEU A 434 5.98 24.61 7.02
CA LEU A 434 4.79 25.35 6.65
C LEU A 434 3.60 24.45 6.97
N ALA A 435 3.03 24.64 8.18
CA ALA A 435 1.84 23.93 8.62
C ALA A 435 0.58 24.60 8.07
N HIS A 436 -0.51 23.86 7.96
CA HIS A 436 -1.81 24.38 7.53
C HIS A 436 -2.86 24.19 8.64
N THR A 437 -3.90 25.03 8.59
CA THR A 437 -5.00 25.04 9.58
C THR A 437 -6.22 24.23 9.11
N ASN A 438 -6.11 23.46 8.04
CA ASN A 438 -7.22 22.69 7.47
C ASN A 438 -7.37 21.36 8.19
N ASP A 439 -8.47 21.15 8.87
CA ASP A 439 -8.64 20.03 9.78
C ASP A 439 -9.40 18.86 9.19
N PHE A 440 -10.41 19.14 8.37
CA PHE A 440 -11.29 18.13 7.81
C PHE A 440 -10.93 17.74 6.37
N GLN A 441 -9.90 18.37 5.79
CA GLN A 441 -9.39 18.06 4.46
C GLN A 441 -8.18 17.12 4.52
N PHE A 442 -8.07 16.25 3.52
CA PHE A 442 -6.84 15.51 3.29
C PHE A 442 -5.88 16.36 2.45
N PRO A 443 -4.70 16.69 2.95
CA PRO A 443 -3.73 17.43 2.18
C PRO A 443 -3.19 16.52 1.05
N LEU A 444 -3.70 16.70 -0.16
CA LEU A 444 -3.07 16.20 -1.38
C LEU A 444 -1.94 17.15 -1.73
N SER A 445 -0.77 16.99 -1.13
CA SER A 445 0.35 17.91 -1.25
C SER A 445 0.74 18.19 -2.71
N TRP A 446 0.61 17.21 -3.59
CA TRP A 446 0.93 17.37 -5.01
C TRP A 446 -0.23 17.99 -5.79
N GLY A 447 -1.47 17.64 -5.49
CA GLY A 447 -2.67 18.25 -6.06
C GLY A 447 -2.75 19.74 -5.73
N ALA A 448 -2.42 20.12 -4.51
CA ALA A 448 -2.33 21.52 -4.10
C ALA A 448 -1.25 22.29 -4.87
N THR A 449 -0.07 21.69 -5.09
CA THR A 449 1.00 22.26 -5.90
C THR A 449 0.56 22.50 -7.35
N VAL A 450 -0.07 21.51 -7.99
CA VAL A 450 -0.54 21.63 -9.37
C VAL A 450 -1.66 22.66 -9.47
N SER A 451 -2.62 22.66 -8.56
CA SER A 451 -3.73 23.60 -8.50
C SER A 451 -3.24 25.04 -8.29
N ALA A 452 -2.27 25.25 -7.41
CA ALA A 452 -1.68 26.56 -7.19
C ALA A 452 -0.86 27.03 -8.40
N LEU A 453 -0.05 26.13 -9.00
CA LEU A 453 0.85 26.46 -10.11
C LEU A 453 0.07 26.79 -11.39
N LEU A 454 -0.93 25.97 -11.73
CA LEU A 454 -1.65 26.04 -13.00
C LEU A 454 -2.97 26.82 -12.90
N GLY A 455 -3.61 26.87 -11.74
CA GLY A 455 -4.96 27.41 -11.55
C GLY A 455 -5.03 28.61 -10.62
N SER A 456 -3.93 29.11 -10.10
CA SER A 456 -3.91 30.14 -9.02
C SER A 456 -4.86 29.79 -7.85
N THR A 457 -5.15 28.51 -7.66
CA THR A 457 -6.04 28.03 -6.60
C THR A 457 -5.24 27.36 -5.50
N ASP A 458 -5.10 28.05 -4.38
CA ASP A 458 -4.46 27.54 -3.18
C ASP A 458 -5.47 27.50 -2.03
N ASN A 459 -5.98 26.31 -1.73
CA ASN A 459 -7.04 26.06 -0.76
C ASN A 459 -6.52 25.81 0.66
N TYR A 460 -5.26 26.13 0.95
CA TYR A 460 -4.70 25.98 2.29
C TYR A 460 -4.44 27.34 2.94
N ASP A 461 -4.48 27.39 4.24
CA ASP A 461 -4.02 28.51 5.04
C ASP A 461 -2.86 28.05 5.91
N TYR A 462 -1.83 28.88 5.95
CA TYR A 462 -0.51 28.49 6.36
C TYR A 462 -0.03 29.25 7.59
N LEU A 463 0.87 28.59 8.32
CA LEU A 463 1.65 29.18 9.42
C LEU A 463 3.05 28.54 9.48
N ASP A 464 4.05 29.28 9.96
CA ASP A 464 5.38 28.74 10.23
C ASP A 464 5.40 28.08 11.60
N ARG A 465 5.34 26.76 11.63
CA ARG A 465 5.38 25.96 12.86
C ARG A 465 6.75 25.37 13.07
N ARG A 466 7.27 25.58 14.28
CA ARG A 466 8.55 25.01 14.72
C ARG A 466 8.34 24.22 16.00
N GLY A 467 9.09 23.15 16.16
CA GLY A 467 8.98 22.38 17.39
C GLY A 467 9.96 21.23 17.46
N VAL A 468 10.11 20.77 18.69
CA VAL A 468 10.80 19.52 19.03
C VAL A 468 9.84 18.72 19.88
N SER A 469 9.65 17.45 19.57
CA SER A 469 8.76 16.57 20.31
C SER A 469 9.35 15.19 20.51
N ALA A 470 9.02 14.56 21.63
CA ALA A 470 9.22 13.13 21.86
C ALA A 470 7.89 12.42 21.68
N PHE A 471 7.92 11.20 21.13
CA PHE A 471 6.70 10.42 20.91
C PHE A 471 6.89 8.94 21.22
N VAL A 472 5.78 8.30 21.56
CA VAL A 472 5.65 6.85 21.69
C VAL A 472 4.45 6.39 20.88
N THR A 473 4.61 5.29 20.16
CA THR A 473 3.56 4.68 19.34
C THR A 473 3.39 3.22 19.72
N ARG A 474 2.17 2.72 19.74
CA ARG A 474 1.85 1.31 19.90
C ARG A 474 0.97 0.85 18.75
N SER A 475 1.45 -0.12 17.98
CA SER A 475 0.64 -0.78 16.94
C SER A 475 -0.40 -1.70 17.60
N LEU A 476 -1.62 -1.72 17.07
CA LEU A 476 -2.77 -2.45 17.60
C LEU A 476 -3.28 -3.45 16.57
N GLY A 477 -3.81 -4.56 17.07
CA GLY A 477 -4.36 -5.64 16.24
C GLY A 477 -3.28 -6.51 15.58
N VAL A 478 -3.69 -7.69 15.10
CA VAL A 478 -2.81 -8.69 14.46
C VAL A 478 -2.15 -8.11 13.21
N LYS A 479 -2.88 -7.36 12.41
CA LYS A 479 -2.41 -6.75 11.16
C LYS A 479 -1.67 -5.41 11.36
N ARG A 480 -1.49 -4.95 12.59
CA ARG A 480 -0.78 -3.71 12.96
C ARG A 480 -1.23 -2.45 12.17
N ARG A 481 -2.43 -2.47 11.61
CA ARG A 481 -3.00 -1.35 10.81
C ARG A 481 -3.49 -0.20 11.67
N SER A 482 -3.82 -0.49 12.94
CA SER A 482 -4.28 0.47 13.93
C SER A 482 -3.16 0.84 14.88
N PHE A 483 -3.18 2.04 15.44
CA PHE A 483 -2.14 2.46 16.38
C PHE A 483 -2.64 3.51 17.35
N ALA A 484 -2.01 3.55 18.53
CA ALA A 484 -2.09 4.65 19.47
C ALA A 484 -0.76 5.41 19.50
N ARG A 485 -0.81 6.74 19.67
CA ARG A 485 0.38 7.61 19.75
C ARG A 485 0.21 8.64 20.86
N LEU A 486 1.27 8.81 21.62
CA LEU A 486 1.45 9.93 22.54
C LEU A 486 2.65 10.75 22.05
N GLU A 487 2.51 12.09 22.07
CA GLU A 487 3.56 13.00 21.64
C GLU A 487 3.55 14.23 22.56
N VAL A 488 4.73 14.71 22.94
CA VAL A 488 4.88 15.91 23.77
C VAL A 488 6.14 16.67 23.39
N GLY A 489 6.06 18.01 23.39
CA GLY A 489 7.24 18.84 23.17
C GLY A 489 6.94 20.33 23.02
N PRO A 490 7.96 21.18 23.13
CA PRO A 490 7.87 22.61 22.88
C PRO A 490 7.65 22.91 21.41
N GLY A 491 6.87 23.93 21.14
CA GLY A 491 6.59 24.44 19.79
C GLY A 491 6.30 25.93 19.79
N SER A 492 6.31 26.51 18.60
CA SER A 492 5.89 27.89 18.37
C SER A 492 5.25 28.04 17.00
N ASP A 493 4.24 28.89 16.91
CA ASP A 493 3.55 29.26 15.69
C ASP A 493 3.85 30.74 15.37
N ARG A 494 4.11 31.02 14.09
CA ARG A 494 4.35 32.37 13.58
C ARG A 494 3.50 32.61 12.33
N ALA A 495 3.03 33.82 12.17
CA ALA A 495 2.35 34.22 10.95
C ALA A 495 3.31 34.20 9.75
N VAL A 496 2.78 33.92 8.58
CA VAL A 496 3.50 33.95 7.31
C VAL A 496 2.80 34.93 6.36
N GLN A 497 3.59 35.59 5.52
CA GLN A 497 3.09 36.51 4.51
C GLN A 497 2.95 35.81 3.16
N GLN A 498 2.05 36.30 2.34
CA GLN A 498 1.94 35.91 0.95
C GLN A 498 3.07 36.55 0.15
N ASN A 499 3.91 35.75 -0.50
CA ASN A 499 5.06 36.23 -1.27
C ASN A 499 4.87 36.05 -2.78
N VAL A 500 3.80 35.37 -3.21
CA VAL A 500 3.48 35.14 -4.60
C VAL A 500 2.03 35.55 -4.85
N ALA A 501 1.82 36.41 -5.82
CA ALA A 501 0.50 36.95 -6.11
C ALA A 501 -0.39 35.97 -6.89
N LYS A 502 0.18 35.18 -7.83
CA LYS A 502 -0.57 34.26 -8.70
C LYS A 502 0.27 33.07 -9.16
N GLY A 503 -0.37 32.05 -9.71
CA GLY A 503 0.28 30.93 -10.37
C GLY A 503 1.01 31.31 -11.66
N LEU A 504 1.80 30.39 -12.20
CA LEU A 504 2.69 30.68 -13.34
C LEU A 504 1.97 30.81 -14.69
N PHE A 505 0.79 30.24 -14.84
CA PHE A 505 0.10 30.10 -16.15
C PHE A 505 -1.29 30.71 -16.18
N VAL A 506 -1.63 31.59 -15.25
CA VAL A 506 -2.98 32.14 -15.14
C VAL A 506 -2.97 33.68 -15.32
N GLU A 507 -3.80 34.15 -16.23
CA GLU A 507 -4.19 35.55 -16.33
C GLU A 507 -5.47 35.75 -15.52
N GLY A 508 -5.50 36.67 -14.56
CA GLY A 508 -6.68 36.92 -13.73
C GLY A 508 -6.38 37.17 -12.26
N ASP A 509 -7.40 36.95 -11.43
CA ASP A 509 -7.33 37.20 -9.99
C ASP A 509 -6.20 36.44 -9.33
N GLY A 510 -5.51 37.08 -8.42
CA GLY A 510 -4.41 36.48 -7.63
C GLY A 510 -4.90 35.49 -6.59
N PHE A 511 -3.93 34.92 -5.86
CA PHE A 511 -4.25 34.10 -4.71
C PHE A 511 -4.99 34.89 -3.64
N ARG A 512 -5.92 34.25 -2.97
CA ARG A 512 -6.60 34.83 -1.80
C ARG A 512 -5.64 35.09 -0.64
N PRO A 513 -5.93 36.04 0.26
CA PRO A 513 -5.15 36.29 1.46
C PRO A 513 -5.06 35.06 2.36
N ASN A 514 -3.96 34.95 3.11
CA ASN A 514 -3.79 33.92 4.13
C ASN A 514 -4.65 34.25 5.36
N ARG A 515 -5.05 33.22 6.11
CA ARG A 515 -5.77 33.41 7.38
C ARG A 515 -4.88 33.99 8.46
N GLY A 516 -5.46 34.81 9.33
CA GLY A 516 -4.80 35.29 10.54
C GLY A 516 -4.54 34.18 11.54
N ILE A 517 -3.47 34.33 12.27
CA ILE A 517 -3.12 33.45 13.40
C ILE A 517 -2.65 34.30 14.58
N ARG A 518 -2.70 33.76 15.76
CA ARG A 518 -2.07 34.33 16.95
C ARG A 518 -0.68 33.70 17.12
N PRO A 519 0.42 34.46 16.99
CA PRO A 519 1.77 33.91 17.19
C PRO A 519 2.01 33.66 18.67
N GLY A 520 2.86 32.67 18.99
CA GLY A 520 3.24 32.35 20.36
C GLY A 520 3.93 31.02 20.49
N SER A 521 4.49 30.80 21.68
CA SER A 521 5.19 29.57 22.07
C SER A 521 4.32 28.75 23.02
N TYR A 522 4.49 27.44 23.00
CA TYR A 522 3.72 26.51 23.83
C TYR A 522 4.44 25.19 24.03
N VAL A 523 4.03 24.41 25.01
CA VAL A 523 4.31 22.98 25.09
C VAL A 523 3.06 22.24 24.61
N ARG A 524 3.20 21.41 23.61
CA ARG A 524 2.11 20.66 22.97
C ARG A 524 2.14 19.21 23.39
N SER A 525 1.01 18.69 23.83
CA SER A 525 0.79 17.28 24.14
C SER A 525 -0.33 16.73 23.26
N ILE A 526 -0.10 15.61 22.61
CA ILE A 526 -1.07 14.95 21.73
C ILE A 526 -1.24 13.50 22.16
N ALA A 527 -2.48 13.06 22.30
CA ALA A 527 -2.84 11.65 22.40
C ALA A 527 -3.76 11.30 21.24
N SER A 528 -3.42 10.29 20.45
CA SER A 528 -4.25 9.85 19.33
C SER A 528 -4.42 8.34 19.29
N LEU A 529 -5.61 7.91 18.88
CA LEU A 529 -5.95 6.53 18.58
C LEU A 529 -6.49 6.48 17.15
N GLU A 530 -5.88 5.67 16.30
CA GLU A 530 -6.32 5.46 14.93
C GLU A 530 -6.64 3.98 14.70
N LEU A 531 -7.86 3.70 14.31
CA LEU A 531 -8.36 2.37 13.97
C LEU A 531 -8.64 2.34 12.47
N ASN A 532 -7.98 1.42 11.74
CA ASN A 532 -8.09 1.29 10.29
C ASN A 532 -8.08 2.65 9.56
N PRO A 533 -7.05 3.48 9.71
CA PRO A 533 -7.03 4.87 9.21
C PRO A 533 -7.20 4.97 7.68
N HIS A 534 -6.94 3.88 6.95
CA HIS A 534 -7.06 3.83 5.49
C HIS A 534 -8.50 3.98 5.00
N VAL A 535 -9.50 3.53 5.79
CA VAL A 535 -10.92 3.62 5.42
C VAL A 535 -11.39 5.06 5.28
N SER A 536 -10.84 5.96 6.10
CA SER A 536 -11.18 7.40 6.05
C SER A 536 -10.33 8.21 5.05
N GLY A 537 -9.39 7.57 4.38
CA GLY A 537 -8.46 8.21 3.45
C GLY A 537 -8.91 8.13 2.00
N ILE A 538 -8.00 8.52 1.13
CA ILE A 538 -8.15 8.46 -0.35
C ILE A 538 -7.92 7.04 -0.90
N PHE A 539 -7.74 6.04 -0.06
CA PHE A 539 -7.42 4.66 -0.43
C PHE A 539 -8.68 3.83 -0.64
N VAL A 540 -8.55 2.72 -1.35
CA VAL A 540 -9.67 1.84 -1.71
C VAL A 540 -10.06 0.84 -0.61
N ASP A 541 -9.47 0.97 0.57
CA ASP A 541 -9.74 0.06 1.69
C ASP A 541 -11.19 0.16 2.19
N ARG A 542 -11.76 -0.99 2.49
CA ARG A 542 -13.15 -1.15 2.94
C ARG A 542 -13.22 -1.38 4.43
N GLY A 543 -14.40 -1.21 4.98
CA GLY A 543 -14.70 -1.49 6.37
C GLY A 543 -15.05 -0.24 7.16
N VAL A 544 -14.69 -0.25 8.42
CA VAL A 544 -14.89 0.86 9.35
C VAL A 544 -13.54 1.35 9.84
N GLY A 545 -13.33 2.67 9.77
CA GLY A 545 -12.17 3.36 10.32
C GLY A 545 -12.59 4.40 11.34
N ALA A 546 -11.74 4.67 12.32
CA ALA A 546 -11.97 5.71 13.32
C ALA A 546 -10.66 6.36 13.75
N ARG A 547 -10.74 7.64 14.12
CA ARG A 547 -9.65 8.39 14.75
C ARG A 547 -10.22 9.21 15.88
N VAL A 548 -9.53 9.20 17.02
CA VAL A 548 -9.78 10.14 18.12
C VAL A 548 -8.43 10.76 18.46
N GLN A 549 -8.42 12.09 18.60
CA GLN A 549 -7.22 12.84 18.97
C GLN A 549 -7.59 13.87 20.04
N TYR A 550 -6.81 13.89 21.10
CA TYR A 550 -6.80 14.95 22.07
C TYR A 550 -5.46 15.69 21.98
N GLU A 551 -5.54 17.01 21.94
CA GLU A 551 -4.38 17.90 21.89
C GLU A 551 -4.51 18.96 22.96
N ARG A 552 -3.42 19.23 23.67
CA ARG A 552 -3.31 20.30 24.65
C ARG A 552 -2.06 21.12 24.40
N ALA A 553 -2.20 22.42 24.42
CA ALA A 553 -1.12 23.38 24.36
C ALA A 553 -1.14 24.27 25.61
N ASP A 554 0.01 24.49 26.23
CA ASP A 554 0.23 25.31 27.41
C ASP A 554 1.45 26.21 27.18
N GLY A 555 1.29 27.53 27.37
CA GLY A 555 2.34 28.53 27.18
C GLY A 555 1.75 29.91 26.92
N ASP A 556 2.34 30.66 26.01
CA ASP A 556 1.77 31.92 25.48
C ASP A 556 0.42 31.67 24.86
N LEU A 557 0.30 30.54 24.13
CA LEU A 557 -0.95 30.02 23.57
C LEU A 557 -1.44 28.86 24.44
N ARG A 558 -2.75 28.87 24.73
CA ARG A 558 -3.39 27.82 25.54
C ARG A 558 -4.67 27.35 24.88
N TRP A 559 -4.75 26.06 24.55
CA TRP A 559 -5.99 25.43 24.10
C TRP A 559 -6.00 23.94 24.41
N GLN A 560 -7.19 23.40 24.45
CA GLN A 560 -7.40 21.96 24.45
C GLN A 560 -8.31 21.65 23.26
N ARG A 561 -7.97 20.66 22.46
CA ARG A 561 -8.69 20.31 21.25
C ARG A 561 -8.99 18.83 21.22
N LEU A 562 -10.25 18.47 21.11
CA LEU A 562 -10.71 17.11 20.94
C LEU A 562 -11.26 16.95 19.53
N GLU A 563 -10.79 15.94 18.82
CA GLU A 563 -11.29 15.57 17.50
C GLU A 563 -11.67 14.10 17.46
N ALA A 564 -12.76 13.80 16.78
CA ALA A 564 -13.17 12.45 16.46
C ALA A 564 -13.52 12.35 14.97
N ARG A 565 -13.11 11.27 14.33
CA ARG A 565 -13.47 10.93 12.97
C ARG A 565 -13.90 9.48 12.90
N THR A 566 -14.94 9.19 12.14
CA THR A 566 -15.33 7.85 11.77
C THR A 566 -15.63 7.79 10.28
N ALA A 567 -15.31 6.69 9.64
CA ALA A 567 -15.61 6.48 8.23
C ALA A 567 -16.03 5.04 7.99
N VAL A 568 -16.96 4.85 7.07
CA VAL A 568 -17.45 3.54 6.64
C VAL A 568 -17.42 3.51 5.12
N ARG A 569 -16.85 2.45 4.56
CA ARG A 569 -16.86 2.19 3.12
C ARG A 569 -17.32 0.78 2.86
N ARG A 570 -18.37 0.62 2.04
CA ARG A 570 -18.93 -0.66 1.64
C ARG A 570 -19.24 -0.70 0.16
N GLU A 571 -19.21 -1.90 -0.40
CA GLU A 571 -19.70 -2.18 -1.75
C GLU A 571 -20.80 -3.25 -1.70
N LEU A 572 -21.84 -3.01 -2.44
CA LEU A 572 -23.00 -3.89 -2.62
C LEU A 572 -23.20 -4.11 -4.13
N GLY A 573 -22.44 -5.06 -4.70
CA GLY A 573 -22.37 -5.23 -6.15
C GLY A 573 -21.77 -3.98 -6.84
N PRO A 574 -22.48 -3.36 -7.79
CA PRO A 574 -22.01 -2.15 -8.47
C PRO A 574 -22.20 -0.86 -7.65
N LEU A 575 -22.91 -0.93 -6.52
CA LEU A 575 -23.17 0.19 -5.63
C LEU A 575 -22.04 0.34 -4.62
N GLN A 576 -21.48 1.54 -4.54
CA GLN A 576 -20.46 1.93 -3.57
C GLN A 576 -21.07 2.91 -2.57
N LEU A 577 -20.92 2.60 -1.28
CA LEU A 577 -21.40 3.44 -0.19
C LEU A 577 -20.23 3.93 0.64
N TYR A 578 -20.22 5.24 0.87
CA TYR A 578 -19.24 5.89 1.72
C TYR A 578 -19.95 6.83 2.68
N ALA A 579 -19.59 6.77 3.95
CA ALA A 579 -20.03 7.73 4.95
C ALA A 579 -18.83 8.12 5.83
N ARG A 580 -18.74 9.40 6.18
CA ARG A 580 -17.73 9.94 7.08
C ARG A 580 -18.37 10.95 8.01
N GLY A 581 -18.04 10.85 9.29
CA GLY A 581 -18.37 11.82 10.31
C GLY A 581 -17.10 12.38 10.93
N ASP A 582 -17.05 13.68 11.08
CA ASP A 582 -16.01 14.41 11.81
C ASP A 582 -16.68 15.26 12.89
N ALA A 583 -16.12 15.30 14.08
CA ALA A 583 -16.57 16.16 15.18
C ALA A 583 -15.37 16.73 15.92
N GLY A 584 -15.50 17.95 16.41
CA GLY A 584 -14.44 18.59 17.16
C GLY A 584 -14.94 19.62 18.14
N ALA A 585 -14.19 19.81 19.22
CA ALA A 585 -14.42 20.84 20.22
C ALA A 585 -13.10 21.41 20.74
N LEU A 586 -13.05 22.73 20.90
CA LEU A 586 -12.02 23.44 21.61
C LEU A 586 -12.52 23.76 23.03
N LEU A 587 -11.64 23.56 23.97
CA LEU A 587 -11.86 23.89 25.38
C LEU A 587 -10.76 24.88 25.83
N GLY A 588 -11.08 25.78 26.77
CA GLY A 588 -10.17 26.84 27.23
C GLY A 588 -10.25 28.09 26.36
N THR A 589 -9.13 28.74 26.09
CA THR A 589 -9.07 29.97 25.27
C THR A 589 -8.80 29.63 23.80
N PRO A 590 -9.78 29.70 22.91
CA PRO A 590 -9.57 29.41 21.51
C PRO A 590 -8.55 30.36 20.87
N VAL A 591 -7.74 29.83 19.98
CA VAL A 591 -6.83 30.59 19.11
C VAL A 591 -7.24 30.39 17.65
N PRO A 592 -7.05 31.39 16.77
CA PRO A 592 -7.50 31.33 15.37
C PRO A 592 -7.08 30.05 14.64
N GLN A 593 -5.80 29.68 14.74
CA GLN A 593 -5.23 28.53 14.07
C GLN A 593 -5.68 27.17 14.61
N ALA A 594 -6.43 27.14 15.72
CA ALA A 594 -6.98 25.90 16.27
C ALA A 594 -8.49 25.76 16.04
N LEU A 595 -9.18 26.78 15.52
CA LEU A 595 -10.61 26.74 15.19
C LEU A 595 -10.91 25.71 14.10
N PHE A 596 -12.13 25.22 14.09
CA PHE A 596 -12.64 24.36 13.02
C PHE A 596 -13.26 25.22 11.94
N GLU A 597 -12.80 25.07 10.69
CA GLU A 597 -13.28 25.81 9.54
C GLU A 597 -13.90 24.86 8.52
N ILE A 598 -15.10 25.16 8.02
CA ILE A 598 -15.88 24.33 7.10
C ILE A 598 -16.37 25.20 5.94
N GLY A 599 -16.40 24.60 4.75
CA GLY A 599 -16.92 25.21 3.51
C GLY A 599 -16.05 24.89 2.31
N SER A 600 -16.68 24.72 1.14
CA SER A 600 -16.06 24.31 -0.11
C SER A 600 -15.33 22.93 -0.02
N GLY A 601 -14.79 22.48 -1.12
CA GLY A 601 -13.99 21.24 -1.17
C GLY A 601 -14.65 20.02 -0.52
N GLU A 602 -13.99 19.42 0.44
CA GLU A 602 -14.47 18.22 1.13
C GLU A 602 -15.45 18.50 2.28
N GLY A 603 -15.76 19.75 2.54
CA GLY A 603 -16.78 20.14 3.53
C GLY A 603 -18.16 20.31 2.90
N LEU A 604 -18.72 21.51 3.02
CA LEU A 604 -19.97 21.94 2.37
C LEU A 604 -19.67 22.45 0.97
N SER A 605 -19.68 21.60 -0.04
CA SER A 605 -19.21 21.89 -1.41
C SER A 605 -19.96 23.03 -2.09
N SER A 606 -21.22 23.32 -1.72
CA SER A 606 -22.01 24.41 -2.29
C SER A 606 -21.78 25.78 -1.63
N TYR A 607 -21.05 25.82 -0.53
CA TYR A 607 -20.75 27.05 0.21
C TYR A 607 -19.39 27.64 -0.19
N GLY A 608 -19.11 28.85 0.32
CA GLY A 608 -17.82 29.50 0.11
C GLY A 608 -16.67 28.78 0.82
N TYR A 609 -15.46 29.06 0.39
CA TYR A 609 -14.27 28.52 1.02
C TYR A 609 -14.20 28.97 2.49
N LYS A 610 -14.16 28.01 3.41
CA LYS A 610 -14.12 28.26 4.86
C LYS A 610 -15.14 29.31 5.34
N GLU A 611 -16.35 29.29 4.75
CA GLU A 611 -17.43 30.24 5.07
C GLU A 611 -17.84 30.16 6.55
N PHE A 612 -17.67 28.96 7.14
CA PHE A 612 -18.05 28.72 8.54
C PHE A 612 -16.85 28.38 9.38
N ALA A 613 -16.82 28.92 10.60
CA ALA A 613 -15.83 28.60 11.62
C ALA A 613 -16.47 28.55 13.01
N GLY A 614 -15.83 27.86 13.93
CA GLY A 614 -16.25 27.80 15.33
C GLY A 614 -15.25 27.03 16.20
N ASP A 615 -15.46 27.12 17.49
CA ASP A 615 -14.73 26.32 18.50
C ASP A 615 -15.37 24.93 18.70
N ARG A 616 -16.56 24.70 18.12
CA ARG A 616 -17.22 23.40 18.02
C ARG A 616 -17.67 23.15 16.60
N ALA A 617 -17.53 21.93 16.13
CA ALA A 617 -17.93 21.57 14.78
C ALA A 617 -18.35 20.09 14.69
N VAL A 618 -19.34 19.85 13.84
CA VAL A 618 -19.74 18.50 13.40
C VAL A 618 -19.94 18.54 11.89
N MET A 619 -19.41 17.55 11.19
CA MET A 619 -19.60 17.37 9.76
C MET A 619 -19.94 15.92 9.47
N LEU A 620 -20.99 15.70 8.69
CA LEU A 620 -21.39 14.40 8.17
C LEU A 620 -21.39 14.44 6.65
N ARG A 621 -20.90 13.37 6.06
CA ARG A 621 -20.82 13.21 4.61
C ARG A 621 -21.25 11.79 4.25
N ALA A 622 -22.17 11.66 3.31
CA ALA A 622 -22.60 10.38 2.78
C ALA A 622 -22.67 10.47 1.26
N VAL A 623 -22.10 9.48 0.58
CA VAL A 623 -22.09 9.39 -0.88
C VAL A 623 -22.44 7.97 -1.28
N ALA A 624 -23.34 7.84 -2.25
CA ALA A 624 -23.67 6.60 -2.92
C ALA A 624 -23.28 6.71 -4.40
N GLY A 625 -22.43 5.82 -4.87
CA GLY A 625 -21.97 5.76 -6.26
C GLY A 625 -22.40 4.47 -6.93
N TYR A 626 -22.76 4.55 -8.20
CA TYR A 626 -23.08 3.40 -9.04
C TYR A 626 -22.22 3.45 -10.31
N THR A 627 -21.41 2.42 -10.53
CA THR A 627 -20.61 2.28 -11.75
C THR A 627 -21.35 1.39 -12.74
N PHE A 628 -21.65 1.92 -13.93
CA PHE A 628 -22.32 1.17 -14.97
C PHE A 628 -21.46 -0.02 -15.44
N PRO A 629 -22.09 -1.17 -15.77
CA PRO A 629 -21.38 -2.35 -16.26
C PRO A 629 -20.98 -2.22 -17.75
N VAL A 630 -20.56 -1.02 -18.17
CA VAL A 630 -20.16 -0.71 -19.54
C VAL A 630 -18.78 -0.03 -19.54
N LEU A 631 -18.00 -0.26 -20.59
CA LEU A 631 -16.68 0.35 -20.79
C LEU A 631 -15.72 0.20 -19.57
N ARG A 632 -15.91 -0.85 -18.75
CA ARG A 632 -15.06 -1.13 -17.60
C ARG A 632 -13.75 -1.78 -18.00
N ALA A 633 -13.83 -2.66 -19.01
CA ALA A 633 -12.66 -3.41 -19.45
C ALA A 633 -11.62 -2.49 -20.09
N PRO A 634 -10.33 -2.75 -19.86
CA PRO A 634 -9.27 -2.02 -20.54
C PRO A 634 -9.35 -2.27 -22.06
N VAL A 635 -9.11 -1.22 -22.81
CA VAL A 635 -9.05 -1.28 -24.27
C VAL A 635 -7.63 -1.61 -24.70
N ARG A 636 -7.47 -2.68 -25.49
CA ARG A 636 -6.19 -3.04 -26.06
C ARG A 636 -5.88 -2.11 -27.24
N VAL A 637 -4.76 -1.41 -27.15
CA VAL A 637 -4.22 -0.57 -28.23
C VAL A 637 -3.03 -1.28 -28.90
N SER A 638 -2.53 -0.69 -29.98
CA SER A 638 -1.39 -1.22 -30.73
C SER A 638 -0.18 -1.47 -29.81
N GLY A 639 0.56 -2.56 -30.06
CA GLY A 639 1.74 -2.91 -29.26
C GLY A 639 1.47 -3.69 -27.97
N GLY A 640 0.21 -4.13 -27.73
CA GLY A 640 -0.13 -4.92 -26.54
C GLY A 640 -0.36 -4.10 -25.27
N LEU A 641 -0.36 -2.77 -25.38
CA LEU A 641 -0.71 -1.88 -24.28
C LEU A 641 -2.22 -1.88 -24.06
N PHE A 642 -2.64 -1.91 -22.78
CA PHE A 642 -4.02 -1.72 -22.38
C PHE A 642 -4.21 -0.34 -21.75
N VAL A 643 -5.16 0.41 -22.26
CA VAL A 643 -5.62 1.67 -21.67
C VAL A 643 -6.77 1.35 -20.73
N PRO A 644 -6.80 1.92 -19.51
CA PRO A 644 -7.89 1.71 -18.56
C PRO A 644 -9.24 2.00 -19.19
N GLY A 645 -10.23 1.17 -18.89
CA GLY A 645 -11.61 1.40 -19.30
C GLY A 645 -12.16 2.69 -18.69
N LEU A 646 -13.01 3.38 -19.42
CA LEU A 646 -13.64 4.63 -18.94
C LEU A 646 -14.51 4.39 -17.69
N ALA A 647 -15.11 3.20 -17.54
CA ALA A 647 -15.91 2.77 -16.40
C ALA A 647 -16.83 3.89 -15.87
N PRO A 648 -17.75 4.41 -16.70
CA PRO A 648 -18.60 5.54 -16.33
C PRO A 648 -19.56 5.14 -15.19
N GLY A 649 -19.97 6.13 -14.41
CA GLY A 649 -20.90 5.95 -13.33
C GLY A 649 -21.56 7.26 -12.92
N VAL A 650 -22.38 7.16 -11.90
CA VAL A 650 -23.04 8.31 -11.28
C VAL A 650 -22.87 8.20 -9.76
N ALA A 651 -22.80 9.35 -9.09
CA ALA A 651 -22.81 9.39 -7.64
C ALA A 651 -23.72 10.52 -7.15
N ALA A 652 -24.35 10.28 -6.02
CA ALA A 652 -25.14 11.28 -5.30
C ALA A 652 -24.61 11.38 -3.88
N GLY A 653 -24.47 12.61 -3.37
CA GLY A 653 -23.94 12.86 -2.05
C GLY A 653 -24.75 13.91 -1.28
N ILE A 654 -24.72 13.75 0.03
CA ILE A 654 -25.25 14.72 0.99
C ILE A 654 -24.14 15.04 1.98
N HIS A 655 -23.87 16.32 2.18
CA HIS A 655 -22.94 16.82 3.17
C HIS A 655 -23.68 17.75 4.12
N THR A 656 -23.57 17.51 5.41
CA THR A 656 -24.14 18.40 6.43
C THR A 656 -23.05 18.83 7.40
N ALA A 657 -23.14 20.07 7.87
CA ALA A 657 -22.21 20.57 8.86
C ALA A 657 -22.88 21.57 9.79
N TRP A 658 -22.32 21.64 10.98
CA TRP A 658 -22.68 22.57 12.04
C TRP A 658 -21.42 23.09 12.69
N THR A 659 -21.35 24.40 12.94
CA THR A 659 -20.33 25.04 13.75
C THR A 659 -20.98 25.98 14.76
N ASP A 660 -20.35 26.12 15.91
CA ASP A 660 -20.80 26.99 16.99
C ASP A 660 -19.64 27.83 17.52
N ILE A 661 -19.97 29.00 18.05
CA ILE A 661 -19.07 29.93 18.70
C ILE A 661 -19.55 30.11 20.13
N SER A 662 -18.93 29.36 21.05
CA SER A 662 -19.47 29.16 22.38
C SER A 662 -19.32 30.34 23.35
N GLY A 663 -18.53 31.38 22.98
CA GLY A 663 -18.32 32.51 23.88
C GLY A 663 -17.45 33.62 23.29
N PRO A 664 -17.17 34.70 24.08
CA PRO A 664 -16.45 35.88 23.60
C PRO A 664 -15.04 35.59 23.07
N ASP A 665 -14.30 34.69 23.73
CA ASP A 665 -12.94 34.35 23.31
C ASP A 665 -12.95 33.63 21.94
N ALA A 666 -13.93 32.73 21.71
CA ALA A 666 -14.13 32.08 20.43
C ALA A 666 -14.55 33.08 19.35
N GLN A 667 -15.42 34.02 19.66
CA GLN A 667 -15.80 35.11 18.76
C GLN A 667 -14.60 35.97 18.38
N GLN A 668 -13.75 36.31 19.36
CA GLN A 668 -12.53 37.06 19.09
C GLN A 668 -11.56 36.27 18.15
N ALA A 669 -11.40 34.96 18.39
CA ALA A 669 -10.55 34.12 17.58
C ALA A 669 -11.08 34.01 16.13
N VAL A 670 -12.41 33.96 15.93
CA VAL A 670 -13.03 33.99 14.60
C VAL A 670 -12.80 35.31 13.88
N LEU A 671 -12.89 36.44 14.59
CA LEU A 671 -12.58 37.76 14.02
C LEU A 671 -11.11 37.88 13.58
N GLU A 672 -10.20 37.32 14.36
CA GLU A 672 -8.76 37.32 14.05
C GLU A 672 -8.43 36.48 12.79
N LEU A 673 -9.22 35.47 12.45
CA LEU A 673 -9.06 34.73 11.19
C LEU A 673 -9.16 35.61 9.95
N GLY A 674 -10.05 36.60 9.97
CA GLY A 674 -10.31 37.54 8.88
C GLY A 674 -9.46 38.82 8.92
N SER A 675 -8.53 38.94 9.87
CA SER A 675 -7.80 40.21 10.09
C SER A 675 -6.58 40.42 9.18
N THR A 676 -6.19 39.43 8.39
CA THR A 676 -5.09 39.60 7.43
C THR A 676 -5.52 40.39 6.20
N VAL A 677 -4.72 41.41 5.90
CA VAL A 677 -4.85 42.23 4.70
C VAL A 677 -3.71 41.82 3.75
N ASP A 678 -4.02 41.59 2.48
CA ASP A 678 -3.01 41.36 1.44
C ASP A 678 -2.31 42.65 1.02
N ASP A 679 -1.33 42.55 0.13
CA ASP A 679 -0.61 43.71 -0.44
C ASP A 679 -1.48 44.67 -1.25
N GLN A 680 -2.71 44.24 -1.57
CA GLN A 680 -3.71 45.03 -2.28
C GLN A 680 -4.76 45.68 -1.34
N GLY A 681 -4.62 45.48 -0.04
CA GLY A 681 -5.55 45.97 0.96
C GLY A 681 -6.86 45.19 1.09
N LEU A 682 -6.92 43.94 0.54
CA LEU A 682 -8.10 43.11 0.65
C LEU A 682 -8.07 42.31 1.95
N LEU A 683 -9.17 42.30 2.68
CA LEU A 683 -9.36 41.48 3.85
C LEU A 683 -9.57 40.01 3.47
N GLY A 684 -9.00 39.11 4.24
CA GLY A 684 -9.30 37.69 4.13
C GLY A 684 -10.80 37.41 4.31
N PRO A 685 -11.33 36.31 3.75
CA PRO A 685 -12.75 35.98 3.86
C PRO A 685 -13.18 35.86 5.32
N VAL A 686 -14.26 36.52 5.70
CA VAL A 686 -14.83 36.50 7.05
C VAL A 686 -15.58 35.19 7.26
N SER A 687 -15.24 34.46 8.31
CA SER A 687 -15.96 33.25 8.72
C SER A 687 -17.00 33.57 9.78
N ARG A 688 -18.04 32.74 9.88
CA ARG A 688 -19.12 32.85 10.87
C ARG A 688 -19.57 31.47 11.33
N ALA A 689 -20.32 31.39 12.40
CA ALA A 689 -21.02 30.15 12.76
C ALA A 689 -22.08 29.79 11.70
N THR A 690 -22.47 28.53 11.67
CA THR A 690 -23.45 28.05 10.66
C THR A 690 -24.89 28.53 10.93
N ASP A 691 -25.19 28.96 12.14
CA ASP A 691 -26.57 29.28 12.53
C ASP A 691 -27.55 28.14 12.19
N GLY A 692 -27.41 27.03 12.90
CA GLY A 692 -28.08 25.76 12.63
C GLY A 692 -27.27 24.83 11.71
N VAL A 693 -27.87 23.74 11.30
CA VAL A 693 -27.25 22.76 10.40
C VAL A 693 -27.33 23.26 8.96
N ARG A 694 -26.21 23.29 8.29
CA ARG A 694 -26.09 23.61 6.86
C ARG A 694 -25.93 22.33 6.04
N GLY A 695 -26.45 22.33 4.82
CA GLY A 695 -26.42 21.17 3.96
C GLY A 695 -26.11 21.46 2.52
N SER A 696 -25.42 20.55 1.86
CA SER A 696 -25.15 20.51 0.42
C SER A 696 -25.57 19.17 -0.15
N ALA A 697 -26.23 19.18 -1.31
CA ALA A 697 -26.41 17.98 -2.13
C ALA A 697 -25.53 18.08 -3.36
N GLU A 698 -25.06 16.92 -3.83
CA GLU A 698 -24.24 16.84 -5.04
C GLU A 698 -24.71 15.70 -5.94
N LEU A 699 -24.55 15.90 -7.25
CA LEU A 699 -24.73 14.91 -8.29
C LEU A 699 -23.49 14.91 -9.17
N LEU A 700 -22.90 13.74 -9.34
CA LEU A 700 -21.61 13.58 -10.02
C LEU A 700 -21.70 12.51 -11.12
N ALA A 701 -21.13 12.81 -12.27
CA ALA A 701 -20.70 11.79 -13.23
C ALA A 701 -19.30 11.31 -12.82
N THR A 702 -19.13 10.02 -12.74
CA THR A 702 -17.86 9.41 -12.33
C THR A 702 -17.23 8.64 -13.48
N PHE A 703 -15.90 8.60 -13.52
CA PHE A 703 -15.11 7.95 -14.55
C PHE A 703 -13.97 7.16 -13.91
N PHE A 704 -13.45 6.16 -14.64
CA PHE A 704 -12.38 5.30 -14.19
C PHE A 704 -12.68 4.65 -12.82
N SER A 705 -13.90 4.11 -12.69
CA SER A 705 -14.38 3.51 -11.45
C SER A 705 -14.37 4.47 -10.25
N GLY A 706 -14.65 5.75 -10.47
CA GLY A 706 -14.70 6.79 -9.44
C GLY A 706 -13.39 7.54 -9.20
N ALA A 707 -12.34 7.26 -9.96
CA ALA A 707 -11.07 7.98 -9.84
C ALA A 707 -11.15 9.45 -10.29
N LEU A 708 -12.11 9.78 -11.15
CA LEU A 708 -12.46 11.13 -11.56
C LEU A 708 -13.97 11.31 -11.38
N ALA A 709 -14.39 12.40 -10.78
CA ALA A 709 -15.79 12.78 -10.66
C ALA A 709 -15.96 14.25 -11.01
N VAL A 710 -16.98 14.53 -11.82
CA VAL A 710 -17.37 15.91 -12.21
C VAL A 710 -18.87 16.07 -12.08
N GLY A 711 -19.34 17.20 -11.64
CA GLY A 711 -20.77 17.40 -11.46
C GLY A 711 -21.16 18.74 -10.89
N ILE A 712 -22.29 18.74 -10.21
CA ILE A 712 -22.91 19.92 -9.67
C ILE A 712 -23.29 19.74 -8.20
N THR A 713 -23.24 20.82 -7.46
CA THR A 713 -23.63 20.87 -6.06
C THR A 713 -24.49 22.09 -5.78
N ARG A 714 -25.40 21.99 -4.81
CA ARG A 714 -26.23 23.12 -4.34
C ARG A 714 -26.53 23.01 -2.85
N PRO A 715 -26.82 24.15 -2.16
CA PRO A 715 -27.35 24.10 -0.80
C PRO A 715 -28.73 23.41 -0.76
N ILE A 716 -29.03 22.70 0.34
CA ILE A 716 -30.35 22.09 0.57
C ILE A 716 -31.13 22.80 1.66
N ASP A 717 -30.50 23.62 2.47
CA ASP A 717 -31.08 24.37 3.58
C ASP A 717 -31.47 25.79 3.21
N ARG A 718 -31.07 26.27 2.03
CA ARG A 718 -31.40 27.60 1.49
C ARG A 718 -31.52 27.57 -0.04
N ALA A 719 -32.21 28.54 -0.61
CA ALA A 719 -32.15 28.73 -2.04
C ALA A 719 -30.72 29.17 -2.45
N GLY A 720 -30.20 28.57 -3.50
CA GLY A 720 -28.86 28.90 -4.01
C GLY A 720 -28.62 28.31 -5.40
N PRO A 721 -27.67 28.87 -6.15
CA PRO A 721 -27.34 28.40 -7.49
C PRO A 721 -26.67 27.02 -7.43
N TRP A 722 -26.77 26.31 -8.54
CA TRP A 722 -25.92 25.16 -8.80
C TRP A 722 -24.50 25.64 -9.05
N LYS A 723 -23.53 24.98 -8.43
CA LYS A 723 -22.10 25.22 -8.61
C LYS A 723 -21.47 23.99 -9.23
N PHE A 724 -20.50 24.18 -10.11
CA PHE A 724 -19.69 23.11 -10.65
C PHE A 724 -18.74 22.56 -9.57
N THR A 725 -18.54 21.25 -9.59
CA THR A 725 -17.55 20.58 -8.73
C THR A 725 -16.81 19.51 -9.52
N ALA A 726 -15.52 19.36 -9.25
CA ALA A 726 -14.69 18.31 -9.82
C ALA A 726 -13.77 17.73 -8.74
N ARG A 727 -13.58 16.43 -8.78
CA ARG A 727 -12.73 15.71 -7.81
C ARG A 727 -11.85 14.70 -8.53
N VAL A 728 -10.63 14.58 -8.06
CA VAL A 728 -9.68 13.58 -8.50
C VAL A 728 -9.35 12.69 -7.31
N GLY A 729 -9.44 11.39 -7.51
CA GLY A 729 -9.32 10.39 -6.46
C GLY A 729 -10.68 10.00 -5.86
N GLN A 730 -10.72 8.83 -5.23
CA GLN A 730 -11.93 8.35 -4.53
C GLN A 730 -12.07 9.01 -3.14
N GLY A 731 -11.86 10.28 -3.06
CA GLY A 731 -12.10 11.10 -1.87
C GLY A 731 -13.59 11.39 -1.67
N PHE A 732 -14.40 10.33 -1.76
CA PHE A 732 -15.81 10.47 -1.43
C PHE A 732 -15.99 10.65 0.06
#